data_23c2e47acc4d9732a6957e0cb697eaee
#
_entry.id   23c2e47acc4d9732a6957e0cb697eaee
#
_cell.length_a   1.000
_cell.length_b   1.000
_cell.length_c   1.000
_cell.angle_alpha   90.00
_cell.angle_beta   90.00
_cell.angle_gamma   90.00
#
_symmetry.space_group_name_H-M   'P 1'
#
loop_
_entity.id
_entity.type
_entity.pdbx_description
1 polymer ?
#
loop_
_entity_poly.entity_id
_entity_poly.type
_entity_poly.pdbx_seq_one_letter_code
_entity_poly.pdbx_strand_id
1 'polypeptide(L)'
;KLDDTDENQKSFDRVKAAIAHHEKTITLSVGQLTTGVTIPEWSAVLMLSNLKSPALYMQAAFRAQNPCLFHENGTFRRKENAYVFDFDPARTLLIYERFANDLSQDTASGKGDTEERKAHIQNLLNFFPVIGEDEEGEMIPLDAEKVLSIPRKIKSKEVVRMGFQSNFLFQNISNVFSAPQEVLDILQNFQPISEAKAKPIQITPETGADLSLNDKGEVDLDEGYVIGKAVDVFGVKIYESTPALDTALQDLTDAPAPAKEEHLEPLKKSITKEIITPMVEQAKQEYGRDLKLSDQKRFESAAKAKMDVAVNKVVDNYRIDQSQLETQRTQQLQSCTTAQQRQQVNQEFDAKQQKSTAALMETLQSTIQQTAQEMQQTIVRTVETNQKEQEKKGYEDTVRDHLRGFSRTIPSFLMAYGDETVTLANFDQIIPDKVFQEVTSITLEQFRFLRDGGPYLNQATGQEEHFAGHLFDPVVFDDSVKEFLNLKVKLADYFDESRTEDIFDYIPPQKTNQIFTPKWVVKKMVDLLEQENPGCFDDPGKTFLDPYMKSGLYITEIVKRLYRSEKMRQAFPDDNARLEHIFAKQVYGLAPTEIIYRIAISYILGFAKGHGITAHHIRQADTLEFAKAGTMERELDKIFRD
;
A
#
# COMPACT_ATOMS: atom_id res chain seq x y z
N LYS A 1 -9.85 -2.76 -28.44
CA LYS A 1 -8.41 -2.49 -28.26
C LYS A 1 -8.03 -1.42 -29.28
N LEU A 2 -7.72 -0.23 -28.82
CA LEU A 2 -7.30 0.88 -29.66
C LEU A 2 -5.81 1.07 -29.38
N ASP A 3 -4.99 0.76 -30.35
CA ASP A 3 -3.54 0.99 -30.35
C ASP A 3 -3.25 2.15 -31.31
N ASP A 4 -2.70 3.24 -30.80
CA ASP A 4 -1.85 4.25 -31.42
C ASP A 4 -2.12 5.69 -30.96
N THR A 5 -1.11 6.55 -31.02
CA THR A 5 -1.19 7.97 -30.62
C THR A 5 -2.16 8.79 -31.50
N ASP A 6 -2.27 8.48 -32.78
CA ASP A 6 -3.37 8.92 -33.65
C ASP A 6 -4.74 8.39 -33.19
N GLU A 7 -4.77 7.30 -32.43
CA GLU A 7 -5.99 6.69 -31.93
C GLU A 7 -6.48 7.29 -30.61
N ASN A 8 -5.63 7.96 -29.81
CA ASN A 8 -6.09 8.75 -28.67
C ASN A 8 -6.86 9.98 -29.13
N GLN A 9 -6.41 10.65 -30.16
CA GLN A 9 -7.14 11.70 -30.84
C GLN A 9 -8.44 11.13 -31.44
N LYS A 10 -8.36 10.00 -32.13
CA LYS A 10 -9.52 9.30 -32.68
C LYS A 10 -10.48 8.81 -31.63
N SER A 11 -10.00 8.37 -30.46
CA SER A 11 -10.83 7.96 -29.32
C SER A 11 -11.57 9.14 -28.71
N PHE A 12 -10.89 10.27 -28.54
CA PHE A 12 -11.50 11.51 -28.08
C PHE A 12 -12.59 12.00 -29.05
N ASP A 13 -12.26 12.04 -30.35
CA ASP A 13 -13.20 12.47 -31.39
C ASP A 13 -14.42 11.55 -31.48
N ARG A 14 -14.24 10.23 -31.29
CA ARG A 14 -15.35 9.27 -31.24
C ARG A 14 -16.26 9.50 -30.03
N VAL A 15 -15.68 9.77 -28.86
CA VAL A 15 -16.48 10.09 -27.67
C VAL A 15 -17.27 11.38 -27.89
N LYS A 16 -16.63 12.42 -28.42
CA LYS A 16 -17.29 13.69 -28.75
C LYS A 16 -18.40 13.51 -29.81
N ALA A 17 -18.15 12.74 -30.85
CA ALA A 17 -19.15 12.41 -31.85
C ALA A 17 -20.33 11.63 -31.24
N ALA A 18 -20.06 10.66 -30.39
CA ALA A 18 -21.11 9.91 -29.70
C ALA A 18 -21.97 10.82 -28.81
N ILE A 19 -21.34 11.71 -28.05
CA ILE A 19 -22.04 12.68 -27.19
C ILE A 19 -22.92 13.63 -28.04
N ALA A 20 -22.43 14.06 -29.20
CA ALA A 20 -23.18 14.95 -30.09
C ALA A 20 -24.41 14.27 -30.76
N HIS A 21 -24.38 12.94 -30.91
CA HIS A 21 -25.45 12.18 -31.61
C HIS A 21 -26.42 11.46 -30.70
N HIS A 22 -26.11 11.34 -29.38
CA HIS A 22 -26.93 10.58 -28.43
C HIS A 22 -27.21 11.39 -27.17
N GLU A 23 -28.43 11.30 -26.66
CA GLU A 23 -28.83 11.94 -25.40
C GLU A 23 -28.10 11.36 -24.17
N LYS A 24 -27.74 10.08 -24.22
CA LYS A 24 -27.05 9.37 -23.15
C LYS A 24 -25.92 8.53 -23.72
N THR A 25 -24.75 8.65 -23.14
CA THR A 25 -23.56 7.89 -23.55
C THR A 25 -22.85 7.28 -22.35
N ILE A 26 -22.27 6.10 -22.55
CA ILE A 26 -21.38 5.44 -21.60
C ILE A 26 -20.05 5.20 -22.31
N THR A 27 -18.97 5.74 -21.73
CA THR A 27 -17.62 5.55 -22.24
C THR A 27 -16.88 4.54 -21.35
N LEU A 28 -16.49 3.38 -21.91
CA LEU A 28 -15.61 2.43 -21.22
C LEU A 28 -14.16 2.78 -21.50
N SER A 29 -13.39 3.02 -20.45
CA SER A 29 -11.97 3.35 -20.54
C SER A 29 -11.11 2.43 -19.67
N VAL A 30 -10.01 1.94 -20.25
CA VAL A 30 -8.98 1.16 -19.53
C VAL A 30 -7.70 2.00 -19.49
N GLY A 31 -7.72 3.06 -18.66
CA GLY A 31 -6.56 3.94 -18.43
C GLY A 31 -6.35 5.06 -19.47
N GLN A 32 -6.84 4.97 -20.69
CA GLN A 32 -6.53 5.93 -21.76
C GLN A 32 -7.14 7.33 -21.56
N LEU A 33 -8.35 7.42 -21.08
CA LEU A 33 -9.06 8.71 -20.92
C LEU A 33 -9.06 9.22 -19.47
N THR A 34 -8.25 8.62 -18.59
CA THR A 34 -8.16 9.00 -17.18
C THR A 34 -7.27 10.21 -16.94
N THR A 35 -6.34 10.49 -17.86
CA THR A 35 -5.43 11.65 -17.79
C THR A 35 -5.39 12.42 -19.10
N GLY A 36 -5.14 13.74 -19.04
CA GLY A 36 -4.90 14.58 -20.22
C GLY A 36 -6.10 14.89 -21.10
N VAL A 37 -7.32 14.46 -20.75
CA VAL A 37 -8.53 14.64 -21.56
C VAL A 37 -9.58 15.43 -20.78
N THR A 38 -10.20 16.42 -21.39
CA THR A 38 -11.31 17.18 -20.81
C THR A 38 -12.57 17.01 -21.66
N ILE A 39 -13.58 16.38 -21.10
CA ILE A 39 -14.91 16.19 -21.69
C ILE A 39 -15.94 16.78 -20.73
N PRO A 40 -16.35 18.04 -20.91
CA PRO A 40 -17.22 18.72 -19.97
C PRO A 40 -18.59 18.06 -19.80
N GLU A 41 -19.06 17.33 -20.77
CA GLU A 41 -20.37 16.67 -20.81
C GLU A 41 -20.46 15.46 -19.88
N TRP A 42 -19.32 14.86 -19.47
CA TRP A 42 -19.35 13.76 -18.50
C TRP A 42 -19.91 14.20 -17.16
N SER A 43 -20.98 13.55 -16.72
CA SER A 43 -21.70 13.88 -15.49
C SER A 43 -21.43 12.86 -14.37
N ALA A 44 -20.89 11.70 -14.70
CA ALA A 44 -20.58 10.68 -13.72
C ALA A 44 -19.34 9.86 -14.11
N VAL A 45 -18.66 9.33 -13.07
CA VAL A 45 -17.59 8.34 -13.19
C VAL A 45 -17.97 7.12 -12.39
N LEU A 46 -17.91 5.93 -13.02
CA LEU A 46 -18.09 4.63 -12.36
C LEU A 46 -16.73 3.96 -12.23
N MET A 47 -16.27 3.74 -10.99
CA MET A 47 -14.99 3.11 -10.67
C MET A 47 -15.15 1.58 -10.68
N LEU A 48 -14.90 0.96 -11.84
CA LEU A 48 -14.98 -0.51 -12.02
C LEU A 48 -13.62 -1.20 -11.86
N SER A 49 -12.53 -0.44 -11.64
CA SER A 49 -11.18 -0.96 -11.46
C SER A 49 -10.70 -0.78 -10.02
N ASN A 50 -9.87 -1.70 -9.54
CA ASN A 50 -9.28 -1.62 -8.20
C ASN A 50 -8.07 -0.67 -8.18
N LEU A 51 -8.32 0.64 -8.25
CA LEU A 51 -7.30 1.68 -8.12
C LEU A 51 -6.89 1.82 -6.65
N LYS A 52 -5.61 1.60 -6.36
CA LYS A 52 -5.04 1.70 -5.00
C LYS A 52 -4.33 3.03 -4.73
N SER A 53 -3.95 3.76 -5.79
CA SER A 53 -3.28 5.05 -5.68
C SER A 53 -4.31 6.16 -5.47
N PRO A 54 -4.23 6.95 -4.37
CA PRO A 54 -5.11 8.10 -4.14
C PRO A 54 -5.06 9.11 -5.28
N ALA A 55 -3.86 9.43 -5.79
CA ALA A 55 -3.69 10.38 -6.88
C ALA A 55 -4.38 9.92 -8.17
N LEU A 56 -4.20 8.67 -8.59
CA LEU A 56 -4.83 8.13 -9.80
C LEU A 56 -6.35 8.02 -9.64
N TYR A 57 -6.82 7.67 -8.45
CA TYR A 57 -8.24 7.61 -8.14
C TYR A 57 -8.90 9.00 -8.27
N MET A 58 -8.32 10.01 -7.60
CA MET A 58 -8.84 11.37 -7.64
C MET A 58 -8.74 11.99 -9.05
N GLN A 59 -7.67 11.71 -9.80
CA GLN A 59 -7.58 12.12 -11.19
C GLN A 59 -8.72 11.55 -12.06
N ALA A 60 -9.10 10.31 -11.85
CA ALA A 60 -10.25 9.72 -12.54
C ALA A 60 -11.58 10.31 -12.04
N ALA A 61 -11.76 10.46 -10.72
CA ALA A 61 -12.95 11.02 -10.10
C ALA A 61 -13.26 12.45 -10.60
N PHE A 62 -12.24 13.29 -10.69
CA PHE A 62 -12.40 14.68 -11.11
C PHE A 62 -12.73 14.87 -12.61
N ARG A 63 -12.74 13.82 -13.43
CA ARG A 63 -13.10 13.92 -14.86
C ARG A 63 -14.53 14.39 -15.09
N ALA A 64 -15.45 14.07 -14.18
CA ALA A 64 -16.83 14.52 -14.28
C ALA A 64 -17.06 15.96 -13.77
N GLN A 65 -16.08 16.58 -13.10
CA GLN A 65 -16.28 17.88 -12.44
C GLN A 65 -16.17 19.11 -13.36
N ASN A 66 -15.83 18.92 -14.65
CA ASN A 66 -15.73 20.05 -15.57
C ASN A 66 -17.10 20.72 -15.77
N PRO A 67 -17.19 22.06 -15.71
CA PRO A 67 -18.43 22.78 -15.99
C PRO A 67 -18.94 22.50 -17.41
N CYS A 68 -20.25 22.36 -17.56
CA CYS A 68 -20.89 22.17 -18.86
C CYS A 68 -22.25 22.86 -18.90
N LEU A 69 -22.59 23.39 -20.08
CA LEU A 69 -23.94 23.86 -20.42
C LEU A 69 -24.55 22.88 -21.42
N PHE A 70 -25.59 22.19 -21.03
CA PHE A 70 -26.39 21.33 -21.92
C PHE A 70 -27.44 22.19 -22.63
N HIS A 71 -27.62 21.91 -23.92
CA HIS A 71 -28.68 22.50 -24.69
C HIS A 71 -29.78 21.45 -24.92
N GLU A 72 -30.87 21.59 -24.20
CA GLU A 72 -32.02 20.67 -24.26
C GLU A 72 -33.29 21.45 -24.57
N ASN A 73 -34.02 21.00 -25.59
CA ASN A 73 -35.34 21.60 -25.99
C ASN A 73 -35.32 23.13 -26.15
N GLY A 74 -34.23 23.67 -26.70
CA GLY A 74 -34.10 25.10 -26.93
C GLY A 74 -33.72 25.94 -25.69
N THR A 75 -33.43 25.30 -24.56
CA THR A 75 -32.99 25.94 -23.33
C THR A 75 -31.62 25.45 -22.91
N PHE A 76 -30.83 26.35 -22.30
CA PHE A 76 -29.54 26.01 -21.70
C PHE A 76 -29.71 25.59 -20.24
N ARG A 77 -29.22 24.41 -19.92
CA ARG A 77 -29.19 23.89 -18.57
C ARG A 77 -27.73 23.71 -18.11
N ARG A 78 -27.37 24.30 -17.00
CA ARG A 78 -26.05 24.11 -16.41
C ARG A 78 -25.96 22.75 -15.74
N LYS A 79 -24.82 22.06 -15.88
CA LYS A 79 -24.50 20.88 -15.09
C LYS A 79 -24.36 21.31 -13.61
N GLU A 80 -25.26 20.84 -12.77
CA GLU A 80 -25.32 21.21 -11.35
C GLU A 80 -24.41 20.33 -10.50
N ASN A 81 -24.36 19.03 -10.80
CA ASN A 81 -23.63 18.05 -10.02
C ASN A 81 -22.77 17.14 -10.93
N ALA A 82 -21.73 16.60 -10.34
CA ALA A 82 -20.92 15.52 -10.89
C ALA A 82 -20.88 14.38 -9.86
N TYR A 83 -20.99 13.15 -10.33
CA TYR A 83 -21.12 11.98 -9.47
C TYR A 83 -19.95 11.03 -9.68
N VAL A 84 -19.48 10.43 -8.58
CA VAL A 84 -18.55 9.30 -8.60
C VAL A 84 -19.20 8.13 -7.89
N PHE A 85 -19.28 6.99 -8.57
CA PHE A 85 -19.78 5.76 -8.00
C PHE A 85 -18.64 4.77 -7.85
N ASP A 86 -18.44 4.27 -6.64
CA ASP A 86 -17.50 3.20 -6.35
C ASP A 86 -18.26 2.04 -5.66
N PHE A 87 -17.90 0.81 -6.02
CA PHE A 87 -18.52 -0.40 -5.53
C PHE A 87 -17.70 -1.11 -4.45
N ASP A 88 -16.61 -0.47 -4.00
CA ASP A 88 -15.77 -0.91 -2.88
C ASP A 88 -15.65 0.21 -1.85
N PRO A 89 -16.61 0.33 -0.93
CA PRO A 89 -16.65 1.42 0.06
C PRO A 89 -15.41 1.42 0.96
N ALA A 90 -14.87 0.24 1.28
CA ALA A 90 -13.67 0.11 2.09
C ALA A 90 -12.47 0.81 1.45
N ARG A 91 -12.23 0.50 0.18
CA ARG A 91 -11.15 1.10 -0.60
C ARG A 91 -11.37 2.59 -0.78
N THR A 92 -12.58 3.00 -1.12
CA THR A 92 -12.92 4.42 -1.34
C THR A 92 -12.58 5.27 -0.13
N LEU A 93 -12.99 4.84 1.06
CA LEU A 93 -12.74 5.58 2.30
C LEU A 93 -11.26 5.57 2.71
N LEU A 94 -10.53 4.47 2.45
CA LEU A 94 -9.07 4.42 2.65
C LEU A 94 -8.33 5.39 1.72
N ILE A 95 -8.74 5.47 0.46
CA ILE A 95 -8.18 6.40 -0.52
C ILE A 95 -8.50 7.85 -0.10
N TYR A 96 -9.71 8.08 0.36
CA TYR A 96 -10.19 9.38 0.81
C TYR A 96 -9.40 9.89 2.02
N GLU A 97 -9.24 9.05 3.03
CA GLU A 97 -8.43 9.31 4.21
C GLU A 97 -6.98 9.67 3.82
N ARG A 98 -6.36 8.85 2.99
CA ARG A 98 -4.99 9.08 2.54
C ARG A 98 -4.85 10.36 1.73
N PHE A 99 -5.72 10.58 0.75
CA PHE A 99 -5.67 11.77 -0.07
C PHE A 99 -5.80 13.05 0.76
N ALA A 100 -6.74 13.10 1.71
CA ALA A 100 -6.93 14.24 2.58
C ALA A 100 -5.70 14.54 3.44
N ASN A 101 -5.05 13.50 3.97
CA ASN A 101 -3.94 13.63 4.91
C ASN A 101 -2.57 13.78 4.21
N ASP A 102 -2.39 13.22 3.02
CA ASP A 102 -1.13 13.33 2.25
C ASP A 102 -0.95 14.72 1.60
N LEU A 103 -1.96 15.58 1.63
CA LEU A 103 -1.85 16.98 1.18
C LEU A 103 -1.11 17.90 2.15
N SER A 104 -0.97 17.51 3.42
CA SER A 104 -0.22 18.24 4.44
C SER A 104 1.03 17.48 4.88
N GLN A 105 2.15 18.18 5.09
CA GLN A 105 3.37 17.58 5.60
C GLN A 105 3.23 17.06 7.04
N ASP A 106 2.33 17.67 7.82
CA ASP A 106 2.11 17.33 9.23
C ASP A 106 1.35 16.01 9.39
N THR A 107 0.51 15.65 8.42
CA THR A 107 -0.32 14.44 8.45
C THR A 107 0.05 13.40 7.41
N ALA A 108 0.95 13.72 6.47
CA ALA A 108 1.38 12.81 5.41
C ALA A 108 2.02 11.53 5.97
N SER A 109 1.83 10.41 5.27
CA SER A 109 2.38 9.10 5.62
C SER A 109 1.96 8.58 7.01
N GLY A 110 0.78 9.00 7.48
CA GLY A 110 0.23 8.55 8.77
C GLY A 110 0.68 9.36 10.00
N LYS A 111 1.37 10.48 9.79
CA LYS A 111 1.72 11.44 10.85
C LYS A 111 0.47 12.19 11.36
N GLY A 112 0.68 13.04 12.36
CA GLY A 112 -0.35 13.90 12.95
C GLY A 112 -1.27 13.17 13.93
N ASP A 113 -1.95 13.95 14.75
CA ASP A 113 -2.94 13.41 15.67
C ASP A 113 -4.32 13.18 15.00
N THR A 114 -5.23 12.58 15.75
CA THR A 114 -6.56 12.23 15.23
C THR A 114 -7.39 13.46 14.86
N GLU A 115 -7.26 14.55 15.59
CA GLU A 115 -8.03 15.77 15.36
C GLU A 115 -7.53 16.54 14.13
N GLU A 116 -6.21 16.61 13.91
CA GLU A 116 -5.62 17.18 12.70
C GLU A 116 -6.05 16.38 11.45
N ARG A 117 -5.94 15.07 11.52
CA ARG A 117 -6.37 14.17 10.44
C ARG A 117 -7.86 14.32 10.14
N LYS A 118 -8.69 14.44 11.17
CA LYS A 118 -10.12 14.67 11.06
C LYS A 118 -10.45 16.00 10.40
N ALA A 119 -9.70 17.06 10.74
CA ALA A 119 -9.88 18.38 10.14
C ALA A 119 -9.59 18.37 8.62
N HIS A 120 -8.54 17.69 8.17
CA HIS A 120 -8.24 17.55 6.74
C HIS A 120 -9.32 16.77 5.98
N ILE A 121 -9.84 15.70 6.58
CA ILE A 121 -10.96 14.95 5.99
C ILE A 121 -12.22 15.82 5.92
N GLN A 122 -12.54 16.58 6.97
CA GLN A 122 -13.68 17.49 6.96
C GLN A 122 -13.56 18.56 5.87
N ASN A 123 -12.36 19.10 5.66
CA ASN A 123 -12.10 20.04 4.58
C ASN A 123 -12.34 19.41 3.21
N LEU A 124 -11.88 18.16 2.99
CA LEU A 124 -12.12 17.46 1.74
C LEU A 124 -13.62 17.16 1.53
N LEU A 125 -14.34 16.76 2.58
CA LEU A 125 -15.80 16.50 2.53
C LEU A 125 -16.62 17.73 2.15
N ASN A 126 -16.17 18.93 2.49
CA ASN A 126 -16.83 20.17 2.10
C ASN A 126 -16.81 20.40 0.57
N PHE A 127 -15.80 19.86 -0.13
CA PHE A 127 -15.67 19.97 -1.60
C PHE A 127 -16.12 18.72 -2.33
N PHE A 128 -16.00 17.57 -1.69
CA PHE A 128 -16.26 16.27 -2.27
C PHE A 128 -16.96 15.37 -1.24
N PRO A 129 -18.26 15.61 -0.99
CA PRO A 129 -19.02 14.87 0.00
C PRO A 129 -19.14 13.39 -0.38
N VAL A 130 -19.09 12.52 0.61
CA VAL A 130 -19.25 11.08 0.47
C VAL A 130 -20.59 10.67 1.04
N ILE A 131 -21.34 9.87 0.27
CA ILE A 131 -22.57 9.22 0.68
C ILE A 131 -22.28 7.73 0.77
N GLY A 132 -22.61 7.11 1.89
CA GLY A 132 -22.41 5.69 2.14
C GLY A 132 -23.66 5.05 2.70
N GLU A 133 -23.70 3.72 2.69
CA GLU A 133 -24.76 2.91 3.27
C GLU A 133 -24.51 2.75 4.78
N ASP A 134 -25.54 2.93 5.60
CA ASP A 134 -25.49 2.69 7.05
C ASP A 134 -25.80 1.21 7.39
N GLU A 135 -25.93 0.91 8.69
CA GLU A 135 -26.21 -0.45 9.18
C GLU A 135 -27.63 -0.92 8.84
N GLU A 136 -28.55 -0.01 8.56
CA GLU A 136 -29.93 -0.27 8.16
C GLU A 136 -30.10 -0.34 6.62
N GLY A 137 -29.06 -0.08 5.84
CA GLY A 137 -29.10 -0.07 4.37
C GLY A 137 -29.54 1.26 3.76
N GLU A 138 -29.62 2.32 4.56
CA GLU A 138 -29.97 3.66 4.09
C GLU A 138 -28.74 4.44 3.64
N MET A 139 -28.89 5.19 2.53
CA MET A 139 -27.80 6.03 1.99
C MET A 139 -27.73 7.36 2.74
N ILE A 140 -26.69 7.54 3.53
CA ILE A 140 -26.48 8.73 4.37
C ILE A 140 -25.18 9.48 4.01
N PRO A 141 -25.14 10.81 4.17
CA PRO A 141 -23.89 11.57 4.10
C PRO A 141 -22.93 11.12 5.23
N LEU A 142 -21.67 10.86 4.88
CA LEU A 142 -20.65 10.51 5.86
C LEU A 142 -19.94 11.77 6.35
N ASP A 143 -19.75 11.86 7.67
CA ASP A 143 -18.89 12.86 8.31
C ASP A 143 -17.43 12.37 8.44
N ALA A 144 -16.54 13.25 8.88
CA ALA A 144 -15.13 12.94 9.01
C ALA A 144 -14.85 11.81 10.02
N GLU A 145 -15.69 11.67 11.05
CA GLU A 145 -15.56 10.62 12.06
C GLU A 145 -15.91 9.24 11.47
N LYS A 146 -16.99 9.16 10.72
CA LYS A 146 -17.38 7.93 10.00
C LYS A 146 -16.37 7.56 8.92
N VAL A 147 -15.84 8.55 8.17
CA VAL A 147 -14.79 8.33 7.17
C VAL A 147 -13.51 7.76 7.80
N LEU A 148 -13.16 8.16 9.03
CA LEU A 148 -12.03 7.59 9.77
C LEU A 148 -12.34 6.22 10.38
N SER A 149 -13.50 6.08 11.03
CA SER A 149 -13.83 4.88 11.81
C SER A 149 -14.12 3.66 10.94
N ILE A 150 -14.78 3.84 9.79
CA ILE A 150 -15.10 2.72 8.89
C ILE A 150 -13.85 2.03 8.35
N PRO A 151 -12.84 2.74 7.78
CA PRO A 151 -11.59 2.11 7.36
C PRO A 151 -10.86 1.39 8.50
N ARG A 152 -10.85 1.97 9.70
CA ARG A 152 -10.23 1.33 10.88
C ARG A 152 -10.92 0.01 11.22
N LYS A 153 -12.25 -0.01 11.27
CA LYS A 153 -13.06 -1.22 11.52
C LYS A 153 -12.86 -2.28 10.43
N ILE A 154 -12.70 -1.86 9.16
CA ILE A 154 -12.43 -2.77 8.06
C ILE A 154 -11.02 -3.36 8.17
N LYS A 155 -10.01 -2.54 8.44
CA LYS A 155 -8.62 -3.00 8.65
C LYS A 155 -8.54 -3.99 9.80
N SER A 156 -9.14 -3.69 10.95
CA SER A 156 -9.13 -4.56 12.11
C SER A 156 -9.82 -5.91 11.86
N LYS A 157 -10.97 -5.91 11.20
CA LYS A 157 -11.66 -7.14 10.80
C LYS A 157 -10.85 -7.98 9.82
N GLU A 158 -10.18 -7.35 8.85
CA GLU A 158 -9.29 -8.06 7.92
C GLU A 158 -8.09 -8.67 8.67
N VAL A 159 -7.46 -7.91 9.57
CA VAL A 159 -6.35 -8.39 10.39
C VAL A 159 -6.76 -9.64 11.17
N VAL A 160 -7.90 -9.60 11.86
CA VAL A 160 -8.40 -10.74 12.63
C VAL A 160 -8.73 -11.92 11.70
N ARG A 161 -9.44 -11.70 10.60
CA ARG A 161 -9.79 -12.74 9.62
C ARG A 161 -8.55 -13.43 9.05
N MET A 162 -7.46 -12.69 8.86
CA MET A 162 -6.18 -13.22 8.40
C MET A 162 -5.28 -13.76 9.53
N GLY A 163 -5.77 -13.89 10.75
CA GLY A 163 -4.98 -14.34 11.89
C GLY A 163 -3.78 -13.45 12.16
N PHE A 164 -3.96 -12.13 12.08
CA PHE A 164 -2.94 -11.09 12.27
C PHE A 164 -1.81 -11.08 11.23
N GLN A 165 -2.02 -11.71 10.07
CA GLN A 165 -1.03 -11.76 8.99
C GLN A 165 -1.25 -10.68 7.92
N SER A 166 -2.10 -9.68 8.17
CA SER A 166 -2.35 -8.59 7.24
C SER A 166 -1.25 -7.53 7.28
N ASN A 167 -0.92 -6.97 6.11
CA ASN A 167 0.01 -5.84 5.99
C ASN A 167 -0.47 -4.57 6.69
N PHE A 168 -1.75 -4.47 7.04
CA PHE A 168 -2.28 -3.33 7.78
C PHE A 168 -1.70 -3.18 9.20
N LEU A 169 -1.13 -4.23 9.75
CA LEU A 169 -0.44 -4.17 11.06
C LEU A 169 0.92 -3.48 11.01
N PHE A 170 1.49 -3.28 9.82
CA PHE A 170 2.87 -2.81 9.69
C PHE A 170 2.92 -1.43 9.08
N GLN A 171 3.79 -0.59 9.63
CA GLN A 171 4.09 0.75 9.13
C GLN A 171 5.60 1.01 9.16
N ASN A 172 6.03 2.10 8.54
CA ASN A 172 7.41 2.57 8.57
C ASN A 172 8.46 1.49 8.23
N ILE A 173 8.10 0.55 7.35
CA ILE A 173 8.99 -0.56 6.97
C ILE A 173 10.32 -0.05 6.39
N SER A 174 10.32 1.12 5.74
CA SER A 174 11.53 1.76 5.24
C SER A 174 12.56 2.10 6.33
N ASN A 175 12.15 2.17 7.62
CA ASN A 175 13.10 2.37 8.71
C ASN A 175 14.17 1.26 8.81
N VAL A 176 13.89 0.08 8.24
CA VAL A 176 14.86 -1.03 8.22
C VAL A 176 16.09 -0.78 7.35
N PHE A 177 16.01 0.15 6.39
CA PHE A 177 17.16 0.50 5.54
C PHE A 177 18.25 1.30 6.28
N SER A 178 17.87 1.98 7.37
CA SER A 178 18.78 2.66 8.29
C SER A 178 18.95 1.93 9.62
N ALA A 179 18.47 0.69 9.71
CA ALA A 179 18.52 -0.08 10.95
C ALA A 179 19.89 -0.72 11.19
N PRO A 180 20.30 -0.93 12.45
CA PRO A 180 21.48 -1.71 12.76
C PRO A 180 21.32 -3.18 12.36
N GLN A 181 22.43 -3.89 12.14
CA GLN A 181 22.43 -5.30 11.80
C GLN A 181 21.63 -6.15 12.80
N GLU A 182 21.63 -5.78 14.08
CA GLU A 182 20.87 -6.44 15.12
C GLU A 182 19.37 -6.50 14.83
N VAL A 183 18.77 -5.43 14.26
CA VAL A 183 17.35 -5.41 13.85
C VAL A 183 17.10 -6.41 12.74
N LEU A 184 17.99 -6.49 11.76
CA LEU A 184 17.88 -7.44 10.66
C LEU A 184 18.00 -8.89 11.16
N ASP A 185 18.89 -9.13 12.11
CA ASP A 185 19.06 -10.44 12.75
C ASP A 185 17.81 -10.84 13.55
N ILE A 186 17.19 -9.89 14.27
CA ILE A 186 15.92 -10.11 14.96
C ILE A 186 14.83 -10.50 13.96
N LEU A 187 14.70 -9.76 12.87
CA LEU A 187 13.70 -10.02 11.83
C LEU A 187 13.91 -11.38 11.15
N GLN A 188 15.16 -11.79 10.93
CA GLN A 188 15.48 -13.10 10.35
C GLN A 188 15.14 -14.28 11.28
N ASN A 189 15.05 -14.08 12.58
CA ASN A 189 14.62 -15.11 13.53
C ASN A 189 13.13 -15.45 13.39
N PHE A 190 12.32 -14.57 12.78
CA PHE A 190 10.93 -14.87 12.49
C PHE A 190 10.81 -15.83 11.31
N GLN A 191 10.10 -16.92 11.50
CA GLN A 191 9.81 -17.85 10.39
C GLN A 191 8.83 -17.20 9.43
N PRO A 192 9.20 -16.92 8.17
CA PRO A 192 8.29 -16.36 7.20
C PRO A 192 7.12 -17.32 6.91
N ILE A 193 5.98 -16.77 6.49
CA ILE A 193 4.74 -17.54 6.25
C ILE A 193 4.93 -18.61 5.17
N SER A 194 5.72 -18.31 4.16
CA SER A 194 5.99 -19.20 3.04
C SER A 194 7.38 -19.81 3.17
N GLU A 195 7.53 -20.89 3.93
CA GLU A 195 8.81 -21.61 4.07
C GLU A 195 9.42 -22.02 2.72
N ALA A 196 8.59 -22.37 1.74
CA ALA A 196 9.04 -22.73 0.39
C ALA A 196 9.56 -21.55 -0.45
N LYS A 197 9.30 -20.30 -0.01
CA LYS A 197 9.68 -19.05 -0.71
C LYS A 197 10.41 -18.06 0.20
N ALA A 198 10.80 -18.50 1.39
CA ALA A 198 11.51 -17.67 2.34
C ALA A 198 12.82 -17.18 1.71
N LYS A 199 12.87 -15.88 1.42
CA LYS A 199 14.10 -15.21 1.03
C LYS A 199 14.75 -14.65 2.29
N PRO A 200 16.05 -14.83 2.49
CA PRO A 200 16.76 -14.13 3.54
C PRO A 200 16.64 -12.62 3.32
N ILE A 201 16.59 -11.87 4.40
CA ILE A 201 16.65 -10.41 4.33
C ILE A 201 18.08 -10.04 3.93
N GLN A 202 18.26 -9.55 2.71
CA GLN A 202 19.57 -9.16 2.17
C GLN A 202 19.70 -7.63 2.14
N ILE A 203 19.39 -6.99 3.23
CA ILE A 203 19.65 -5.57 3.41
C ILE A 203 21.01 -5.45 4.06
N THR A 204 21.93 -4.74 3.40
CA THR A 204 23.24 -4.40 3.96
C THR A 204 23.31 -2.89 4.16
N PRO A 205 24.28 -2.35 4.92
CA PRO A 205 24.49 -0.91 5.01
C PRO A 205 24.68 -0.24 3.63
N GLU A 206 25.31 -0.96 2.69
CA GLU A 206 25.46 -0.50 1.31
C GLU A 206 24.11 -0.42 0.58
N THR A 207 23.19 -1.33 0.82
CA THR A 207 21.83 -1.29 0.23
C THR A 207 21.09 -0.01 0.64
N GLY A 208 21.19 0.40 1.91
CA GLY A 208 20.60 1.63 2.41
C GLY A 208 21.23 2.87 1.78
N ALA A 209 22.56 2.88 1.61
CA ALA A 209 23.29 3.95 0.94
C ALA A 209 22.95 4.05 -0.56
N ASP A 210 22.76 2.90 -1.24
CA ASP A 210 22.43 2.86 -2.66
C ASP A 210 21.00 3.33 -2.96
N LEU A 211 20.08 3.19 -2.00
CA LEU A 211 18.67 3.58 -2.19
C LEU A 211 18.42 5.07 -2.04
N SER A 212 19.29 5.81 -1.34
CA SER A 212 19.15 7.27 -1.10
C SER A 212 17.71 7.69 -0.83
N LEU A 213 17.23 7.45 0.39
CA LEU A 213 15.85 7.74 0.79
C LEU A 213 15.75 9.16 1.36
N ASN A 214 14.67 9.88 1.01
CA ASN A 214 14.32 11.15 1.63
C ASN A 214 13.67 10.94 3.01
N ASP A 215 13.38 12.01 3.75
CA ASP A 215 12.73 11.98 5.08
C ASP A 215 11.35 11.30 5.09
N LYS A 216 10.73 11.11 3.91
CA LYS A 216 9.47 10.39 3.74
C LYS A 216 9.65 8.91 3.43
N GLY A 217 10.89 8.44 3.33
CA GLY A 217 11.21 7.08 2.94
C GLY A 217 10.99 6.78 1.45
N GLU A 218 10.91 7.81 0.59
CA GLU A 218 10.82 7.68 -0.86
C GLU A 218 12.23 7.76 -1.47
N VAL A 219 12.45 7.08 -2.59
CA VAL A 219 13.73 7.14 -3.30
C VAL A 219 13.91 8.55 -3.88
N ASP A 220 15.00 9.19 -3.49
CA ASP A 220 15.43 10.50 -3.98
C ASP A 220 16.85 10.39 -4.54
N LEU A 221 17.00 10.58 -5.85
CA LEU A 221 18.29 10.48 -6.51
C LEU A 221 19.02 11.82 -6.48
N ASP A 222 20.26 11.79 -6.02
CA ASP A 222 21.15 12.94 -6.07
C ASP A 222 21.30 13.48 -7.51
N GLU A 223 21.36 14.80 -7.65
CA GLU A 223 21.49 15.46 -8.95
C GLU A 223 22.80 15.06 -9.67
N GLY A 224 23.90 14.93 -8.93
CA GLY A 224 25.17 14.49 -9.48
C GLY A 224 25.12 13.05 -10.01
N TYR A 225 24.40 12.17 -9.32
CA TYR A 225 24.15 10.81 -9.80
C TYR A 225 23.37 10.82 -11.13
N VAL A 226 22.28 11.59 -11.21
CA VAL A 226 21.45 11.68 -12.43
C VAL A 226 22.24 12.24 -13.60
N ILE A 227 23.04 13.29 -13.38
CA ILE A 227 23.92 13.88 -14.41
C ILE A 227 24.97 12.88 -14.87
N GLY A 228 25.68 12.23 -13.93
CA GLY A 228 26.68 11.22 -14.25
C GLY A 228 26.11 10.05 -15.04
N LYS A 229 24.98 9.51 -14.60
CA LYS A 229 24.29 8.42 -15.29
C LYS A 229 23.76 8.84 -16.68
N ALA A 230 23.29 10.08 -16.85
CA ALA A 230 22.91 10.60 -18.16
C ALA A 230 24.12 10.65 -19.12
N VAL A 231 25.29 11.03 -18.62
CA VAL A 231 26.53 10.99 -19.41
C VAL A 231 26.90 9.57 -19.78
N ASP A 232 26.75 8.60 -18.87
CA ASP A 232 27.04 7.17 -19.13
C ASP A 232 26.09 6.62 -20.20
N VAL A 233 24.80 6.91 -20.11
CA VAL A 233 23.76 6.40 -21.02
C VAL A 233 23.83 7.08 -22.39
N PHE A 234 23.97 8.40 -22.44
CA PHE A 234 23.87 9.18 -23.68
C PHE A 234 25.21 9.68 -24.21
N GLY A 235 26.30 9.52 -23.45
CA GLY A 235 27.66 9.97 -23.78
C GLY A 235 27.94 11.41 -23.38
N VAL A 236 29.21 11.81 -23.43
CA VAL A 236 29.67 13.16 -23.08
C VAL A 236 29.14 14.21 -24.07
N LYS A 237 28.95 13.82 -25.32
CA LYS A 237 28.27 14.65 -26.34
C LYS A 237 26.77 14.39 -26.26
N ILE A 238 26.12 15.18 -25.46
CA ILE A 238 24.70 15.08 -25.18
C ILE A 238 23.85 15.40 -26.42
N TYR A 239 24.43 16.17 -27.32
CA TYR A 239 23.83 16.55 -28.59
C TYR A 239 24.95 16.85 -29.60
N GLU A 240 24.98 16.11 -30.69
CA GLU A 240 25.78 16.47 -31.87
C GLU A 240 24.83 17.05 -32.90
N SER A 241 25.19 18.25 -33.38
CA SER A 241 24.47 18.83 -34.53
C SER A 241 24.64 17.90 -35.72
N THR A 242 23.55 17.43 -36.27
CA THR A 242 23.58 16.65 -37.51
C THR A 242 23.54 17.59 -38.72
N PRO A 243 24.11 17.21 -39.87
CA PRO A 243 24.00 18.02 -41.07
C PRO A 243 22.55 18.35 -41.45
N ALA A 244 21.61 17.46 -41.13
CA ALA A 244 20.18 17.68 -41.40
C ALA A 244 19.59 18.75 -40.48
N LEU A 245 20.01 18.78 -39.20
CA LEU A 245 19.57 19.78 -38.25
C LEU A 245 20.19 21.14 -38.53
N ASP A 246 21.49 21.16 -38.87
CA ASP A 246 22.19 22.40 -39.28
C ASP A 246 21.56 23.00 -40.54
N THR A 247 21.21 22.16 -41.54
CA THR A 247 20.49 22.61 -42.73
C THR A 247 19.13 23.20 -42.35
N ALA A 248 18.37 22.54 -41.47
CA ALA A 248 17.05 23.05 -41.07
C ALA A 248 17.14 24.36 -40.26
N LEU A 249 18.18 24.57 -39.47
CA LEU A 249 18.45 25.82 -38.78
C LEU A 249 18.87 26.93 -39.76
N GLN A 250 19.72 26.59 -40.70
CA GLN A 250 20.15 27.51 -41.75
C GLN A 250 18.96 27.93 -42.63
N ASP A 251 18.16 26.97 -43.09
CA ASP A 251 16.97 27.25 -43.91
C ASP A 251 15.97 28.16 -43.18
N LEU A 252 15.84 28.00 -41.85
CA LEU A 252 15.01 28.88 -41.02
C LEU A 252 15.57 30.30 -40.96
N THR A 253 16.89 30.45 -40.75
CA THR A 253 17.54 31.76 -40.59
C THR A 253 17.72 32.51 -41.91
N ASP A 254 17.93 31.79 -43.01
CA ASP A 254 18.09 32.37 -44.37
C ASP A 254 16.74 32.70 -45.04
N ALA A 255 15.64 32.25 -44.44
CA ALA A 255 14.32 32.57 -44.98
C ALA A 255 14.02 34.07 -44.97
N PRO A 256 13.31 34.59 -45.97
CA PRO A 256 12.96 36.02 -46.02
C PRO A 256 12.15 36.51 -44.83
N ALA A 257 11.49 35.59 -44.15
CA ALA A 257 10.76 35.83 -42.92
C ALA A 257 10.98 34.65 -41.96
N PRO A 258 12.14 34.57 -41.28
CA PRO A 258 12.58 33.41 -40.50
C PRO A 258 11.58 32.92 -39.44
N ALA A 259 10.80 33.83 -38.92
CA ALA A 259 9.86 33.53 -37.84
C ALA A 259 8.48 33.04 -38.29
N LYS A 260 8.26 32.74 -39.58
CA LYS A 260 6.97 32.19 -40.04
C LYS A 260 6.84 30.71 -39.73
N GLU A 261 5.62 30.28 -39.44
CA GLU A 261 5.29 28.89 -39.06
C GLU A 261 5.73 27.88 -40.14
N GLU A 262 5.60 28.24 -41.42
CA GLU A 262 6.00 27.41 -42.55
C GLU A 262 7.49 27.00 -42.52
N HIS A 263 8.36 27.82 -41.90
CA HIS A 263 9.79 27.55 -41.77
C HIS A 263 10.12 26.83 -40.44
N LEU A 264 9.24 26.90 -39.41
CA LEU A 264 9.41 26.24 -38.11
C LEU A 264 9.08 24.76 -38.17
N GLU A 265 8.08 24.36 -38.93
CA GLU A 265 7.65 22.96 -39.01
C GLU A 265 8.75 22.00 -39.52
N PRO A 266 9.56 22.35 -40.57
CA PRO A 266 10.71 21.53 -40.95
C PRO A 266 11.74 21.38 -39.84
N LEU A 267 12.05 22.45 -39.10
CA LEU A 267 12.98 22.41 -37.96
C LEU A 267 12.45 21.50 -36.83
N LYS A 268 11.19 21.63 -36.43
CA LYS A 268 10.55 20.78 -35.41
C LYS A 268 10.57 19.30 -35.80
N LYS A 269 10.32 18.98 -37.07
CA LYS A 269 10.41 17.62 -37.61
C LYS A 269 11.85 17.09 -37.57
N SER A 270 12.83 17.94 -37.96
CA SER A 270 14.25 17.56 -37.87
C SER A 270 14.69 17.30 -36.43
N ILE A 271 14.32 18.16 -35.49
CA ILE A 271 14.58 17.96 -34.04
C ILE A 271 14.00 16.63 -33.58
N THR A 272 12.75 16.33 -33.92
CA THR A 272 12.11 15.07 -33.52
C THR A 272 12.89 13.87 -34.06
N LYS A 273 13.24 13.88 -35.35
CA LYS A 273 13.91 12.76 -36.01
C LYS A 273 15.36 12.58 -35.55
N GLU A 274 16.11 13.67 -35.40
CA GLU A 274 17.56 13.65 -35.21
C GLU A 274 17.96 13.68 -33.72
N ILE A 275 17.08 14.15 -32.82
CA ILE A 275 17.37 14.26 -31.41
C ILE A 275 16.44 13.38 -30.55
N ILE A 276 15.12 13.58 -30.65
CA ILE A 276 14.16 12.98 -29.72
C ILE A 276 14.07 11.47 -29.92
N THR A 277 13.85 11.03 -31.16
CA THR A 277 13.72 9.60 -31.47
C THR A 277 14.99 8.82 -31.14
N PRO A 278 16.21 9.25 -31.55
CA PRO A 278 17.45 8.56 -31.18
C PRO A 278 17.68 8.52 -29.67
N MET A 279 17.37 9.58 -28.94
CA MET A 279 17.49 9.63 -27.48
C MET A 279 16.60 8.58 -26.79
N VAL A 280 15.35 8.44 -27.22
CA VAL A 280 14.43 7.43 -26.67
C VAL A 280 14.86 6.01 -27.05
N GLU A 281 15.36 5.82 -28.28
CA GLU A 281 15.90 4.52 -28.70
C GLU A 281 17.16 4.12 -27.92
N GLN A 282 18.05 5.06 -27.64
CA GLN A 282 19.25 4.81 -26.83
C GLN A 282 18.89 4.47 -25.38
N ALA A 283 17.94 5.20 -24.78
CA ALA A 283 17.41 4.86 -23.47
C ALA A 283 16.79 3.45 -23.45
N LYS A 284 16.10 3.05 -24.53
CA LYS A 284 15.55 1.70 -24.66
C LYS A 284 16.64 0.63 -24.77
N GLN A 285 17.75 0.91 -25.45
CA GLN A 285 18.87 -0.03 -25.55
C GLN A 285 19.53 -0.24 -24.18
N GLU A 286 19.73 0.84 -23.42
CA GLU A 286 20.37 0.78 -22.10
C GLU A 286 19.47 0.14 -21.04
N TYR A 287 18.23 0.59 -20.93
CA TYR A 287 17.30 0.14 -19.89
C TYR A 287 16.49 -1.11 -20.25
N GLY A 288 16.50 -1.53 -21.50
CA GLY A 288 15.90 -2.78 -21.94
C GLY A 288 14.43 -2.92 -21.57
N ARG A 289 14.14 -3.97 -20.77
CA ARG A 289 12.75 -4.29 -20.33
C ARG A 289 12.18 -3.31 -19.30
N ASP A 290 13.01 -2.55 -18.62
CA ASP A 290 12.60 -1.61 -17.58
C ASP A 290 11.96 -0.35 -18.17
N LEU A 291 12.25 -0.07 -19.44
CA LEU A 291 11.60 0.98 -20.20
C LEU A 291 10.46 0.42 -21.08
N LYS A 292 9.25 0.40 -20.55
CA LYS A 292 8.06 -0.12 -21.24
C LYS A 292 7.71 0.75 -22.46
N LEU A 293 7.04 0.14 -23.44
CA LEU A 293 6.60 0.85 -24.65
C LEU A 293 5.71 2.07 -24.35
N SER A 294 4.88 1.99 -23.30
CA SER A 294 4.07 3.11 -22.81
C SER A 294 4.93 4.29 -22.34
N ASP A 295 6.05 3.99 -21.65
CA ASP A 295 6.95 5.00 -21.11
C ASP A 295 7.76 5.64 -22.25
N GLN A 296 8.21 4.85 -23.23
CA GLN A 296 8.89 5.36 -24.43
C GLN A 296 8.01 6.39 -25.15
N LYS A 297 6.74 6.04 -25.44
CA LYS A 297 5.78 6.95 -26.09
C LYS A 297 5.51 8.21 -25.27
N ARG A 298 5.41 8.05 -23.93
CA ARG A 298 5.22 9.18 -23.03
C ARG A 298 6.43 10.13 -23.04
N PHE A 299 7.64 9.59 -23.00
CA PHE A 299 8.88 10.37 -23.06
C PHE A 299 9.00 11.08 -24.42
N GLU A 300 8.75 10.40 -25.52
CA GLU A 300 8.79 10.99 -26.86
C GLU A 300 7.80 12.16 -26.97
N SER A 301 6.55 11.96 -26.55
CA SER A 301 5.52 13.02 -26.59
C SER A 301 5.85 14.19 -25.67
N ALA A 302 6.34 13.93 -24.45
CA ALA A 302 6.73 14.96 -23.50
C ALA A 302 7.96 15.74 -23.98
N ALA A 303 8.94 15.04 -24.55
CA ALA A 303 10.13 15.63 -25.12
C ALA A 303 9.79 16.55 -26.29
N LYS A 304 8.92 16.08 -27.20
CA LYS A 304 8.43 16.89 -28.31
C LYS A 304 7.73 18.15 -27.83
N ALA A 305 6.78 18.03 -26.91
CA ALA A 305 6.06 19.18 -26.37
C ALA A 305 6.99 20.20 -25.68
N LYS A 306 7.96 19.72 -24.88
CA LYS A 306 8.93 20.58 -24.19
C LYS A 306 9.83 21.32 -25.19
N MET A 307 10.30 20.61 -26.22
CA MET A 307 11.13 21.18 -27.25
C MET A 307 10.37 22.21 -28.10
N ASP A 308 9.13 21.92 -28.51
CA ASP A 308 8.27 22.83 -29.24
C ASP A 308 8.03 24.13 -28.45
N VAL A 309 7.78 24.04 -27.14
CA VAL A 309 7.62 25.21 -26.28
C VAL A 309 8.93 26.03 -26.21
N ALA A 310 10.08 25.38 -26.07
CA ALA A 310 11.38 26.05 -25.97
C ALA A 310 11.72 26.77 -27.29
N VAL A 311 11.58 26.10 -28.43
CA VAL A 311 11.82 26.66 -29.75
C VAL A 311 10.86 27.83 -30.05
N ASN A 312 9.56 27.65 -29.80
CA ASN A 312 8.57 28.71 -30.02
C ASN A 312 8.88 29.96 -29.20
N LYS A 313 9.31 29.80 -27.94
CA LYS A 313 9.68 30.92 -27.08
C LYS A 313 10.84 31.76 -27.66
N VAL A 314 11.85 31.09 -28.19
CA VAL A 314 12.98 31.78 -28.85
C VAL A 314 12.52 32.56 -30.10
N VAL A 315 11.70 31.92 -30.92
CA VAL A 315 11.16 32.53 -32.14
C VAL A 315 10.20 33.68 -31.84
N ASP A 316 9.37 33.56 -30.81
CA ASP A 316 8.48 34.66 -30.42
C ASP A 316 9.25 35.87 -29.90
N ASN A 317 10.33 35.65 -29.11
CA ASN A 317 11.21 36.74 -28.73
C ASN A 317 11.83 37.43 -29.94
N TYR A 318 12.33 36.66 -30.91
CA TYR A 318 12.84 37.20 -32.14
C TYR A 318 11.77 38.02 -32.91
N ARG A 319 10.53 37.55 -33.01
CA ARG A 319 9.41 38.28 -33.63
C ARG A 319 9.17 39.64 -32.96
N ILE A 320 9.21 39.66 -31.62
CA ILE A 320 9.07 40.88 -30.83
C ILE A 320 10.21 41.85 -31.14
N ASP A 321 11.47 41.37 -31.14
CA ASP A 321 12.63 42.20 -31.44
C ASP A 321 12.56 42.77 -32.86
N GLN A 322 12.20 41.98 -33.87
CA GLN A 322 12.01 42.43 -35.24
C GLN A 322 10.93 43.51 -35.35
N SER A 323 9.80 43.33 -34.67
CA SER A 323 8.72 44.32 -34.64
C SER A 323 9.17 45.65 -34.00
N GLN A 324 9.97 45.57 -32.94
CA GLN A 324 10.53 46.78 -32.30
C GLN A 324 11.54 47.49 -33.21
N LEU A 325 12.44 46.74 -33.85
CA LEU A 325 13.41 47.29 -34.81
C LEU A 325 12.71 48.00 -35.98
N GLU A 326 11.69 47.40 -36.55
CA GLU A 326 10.94 47.99 -37.66
C GLU A 326 10.15 49.25 -37.24
N THR A 327 9.61 49.25 -36.03
CA THR A 327 8.96 50.42 -35.45
C THR A 327 9.96 51.57 -35.26
N GLN A 328 11.13 51.29 -34.73
CA GLN A 328 12.22 52.28 -34.55
C GLN A 328 12.73 52.78 -35.88
N ARG A 329 12.92 51.89 -36.88
CA ARG A 329 13.30 52.24 -38.25
C ARG A 329 12.31 53.23 -38.85
N THR A 330 11.02 52.93 -38.77
CA THR A 330 9.95 53.78 -39.30
C THR A 330 9.96 55.15 -38.64
N GLN A 331 10.10 55.23 -37.30
CA GLN A 331 10.18 56.51 -36.59
C GLN A 331 11.39 57.34 -36.99
N GLN A 332 12.58 56.71 -37.14
CA GLN A 332 13.78 57.43 -37.57
C GLN A 332 13.71 57.88 -39.02
N LEU A 333 13.13 57.07 -39.92
CA LEU A 333 12.93 57.46 -41.32
C LEU A 333 11.96 58.65 -41.48
N GLN A 334 10.96 58.78 -40.59
CA GLN A 334 10.05 59.94 -40.56
C GLN A 334 10.78 61.24 -40.19
N SER A 335 11.82 61.17 -39.41
CA SER A 335 12.62 62.34 -39.01
C SER A 335 13.69 62.73 -40.02
N CYS A 336 13.95 61.91 -41.06
CA CYS A 336 14.99 62.18 -42.06
C CYS A 336 14.50 63.17 -43.13
N THR A 337 15.29 64.24 -43.35
CA THR A 337 15.01 65.29 -44.34
C THR A 337 15.72 65.07 -45.64
N THR A 338 16.85 64.31 -45.70
CA THR A 338 17.66 64.07 -46.88
C THR A 338 17.68 62.57 -47.29
N ALA A 339 17.93 62.31 -48.57
CA ALA A 339 18.07 60.97 -49.12
C ALA A 339 19.28 60.23 -48.47
N GLN A 340 20.35 60.96 -48.19
CA GLN A 340 21.57 60.42 -47.58
C GLN A 340 21.31 59.94 -46.12
N GLN A 341 20.55 60.73 -45.37
CA GLN A 341 20.13 60.32 -43.99
C GLN A 341 19.27 59.05 -44.01
N ARG A 342 18.31 58.97 -44.96
CA ARG A 342 17.49 57.76 -45.09
C ARG A 342 18.30 56.51 -45.44
N GLN A 343 19.31 56.69 -46.34
CA GLN A 343 20.20 55.58 -46.71
C GLN A 343 21.04 55.11 -45.50
N GLN A 344 21.55 56.04 -44.72
CA GLN A 344 22.31 55.71 -43.51
C GLN A 344 21.45 54.96 -42.48
N VAL A 345 20.24 55.46 -42.20
CA VAL A 345 19.30 54.77 -41.28
C VAL A 345 18.98 53.36 -41.79
N ASN A 346 18.72 53.19 -43.09
CA ASN A 346 18.45 51.84 -43.62
C ASN A 346 19.65 50.91 -43.45
N GLN A 347 20.88 51.37 -43.71
CA GLN A 347 22.09 50.55 -43.52
C GLN A 347 22.31 50.17 -42.04
N GLU A 348 22.05 51.09 -41.10
CA GLU A 348 22.13 50.79 -39.67
C GLU A 348 21.12 49.76 -39.20
N PHE A 349 19.88 49.85 -39.65
CA PHE A 349 18.83 48.89 -39.32
C PHE A 349 19.01 47.55 -40.02
N ASP A 350 19.48 47.51 -41.28
CA ASP A 350 19.81 46.27 -41.98
C ASP A 350 20.95 45.53 -41.24
N ALA A 351 21.97 46.24 -40.71
CA ALA A 351 23.03 45.66 -39.90
C ALA A 351 22.50 45.12 -38.56
N LYS A 352 21.58 45.85 -37.90
CA LYS A 352 20.93 45.37 -36.65
C LYS A 352 20.08 44.13 -36.90
N GLN A 353 19.36 44.09 -38.02
CA GLN A 353 18.54 42.95 -38.39
C GLN A 353 19.39 41.70 -38.68
N GLN A 354 20.49 41.83 -39.40
CA GLN A 354 21.45 40.76 -39.65
C GLN A 354 22.04 40.22 -38.35
N LYS A 355 22.40 41.10 -37.40
CA LYS A 355 22.89 40.72 -36.09
C LYS A 355 21.83 39.97 -35.26
N SER A 356 20.58 40.42 -35.31
CA SER A 356 19.46 39.76 -34.61
C SER A 356 19.18 38.37 -35.19
N THR A 357 19.27 38.20 -36.52
CA THR A 357 19.11 36.89 -37.18
C THR A 357 20.25 35.92 -36.84
N ALA A 358 21.50 36.40 -36.78
CA ALA A 358 22.61 35.58 -36.33
C ALA A 358 22.46 35.13 -34.86
N ALA A 359 21.99 36.04 -34.01
CA ALA A 359 21.70 35.73 -32.60
C ALA A 359 20.54 34.72 -32.46
N LEU A 360 19.55 34.73 -33.35
CA LEU A 360 18.48 33.73 -33.39
C LEU A 360 19.04 32.33 -33.56
N MET A 361 19.96 32.12 -34.51
CA MET A 361 20.56 30.81 -34.78
C MET A 361 21.33 30.29 -33.55
N GLU A 362 22.19 31.12 -32.95
CA GLU A 362 22.97 30.77 -31.78
C GLU A 362 22.07 30.43 -30.59
N THR A 363 21.01 31.23 -30.37
CA THR A 363 20.05 31.02 -29.28
C THR A 363 19.22 29.75 -29.51
N LEU A 364 18.81 29.44 -30.72
CA LEU A 364 18.12 28.20 -31.05
C LEU A 364 19.01 26.98 -30.80
N GLN A 365 20.26 26.99 -31.28
CA GLN A 365 21.21 25.90 -31.04
C GLN A 365 21.42 25.64 -29.54
N SER A 366 21.71 26.69 -28.78
CA SER A 366 21.92 26.54 -27.32
C SER A 366 20.67 26.07 -26.58
N THR A 367 19.49 26.58 -26.97
CA THR A 367 18.21 26.17 -26.36
C THR A 367 17.87 24.73 -26.69
N ILE A 368 18.07 24.27 -27.92
CA ILE A 368 17.86 22.86 -28.31
C ILE A 368 18.79 21.94 -27.51
N GLN A 369 20.07 22.31 -27.43
CA GLN A 369 21.06 21.55 -26.67
C GLN A 369 20.70 21.45 -25.18
N GLN A 370 20.41 22.57 -24.53
CA GLN A 370 20.03 22.59 -23.12
C GLN A 370 18.75 21.78 -22.87
N THR A 371 17.73 21.97 -23.72
CA THR A 371 16.47 21.23 -23.59
C THR A 371 16.68 19.72 -23.77
N ALA A 372 17.55 19.30 -24.70
CA ALA A 372 17.90 17.89 -24.89
C ALA A 372 18.57 17.31 -23.64
N GLN A 373 19.52 18.05 -23.02
CA GLN A 373 20.15 17.63 -21.76
C GLN A 373 19.13 17.42 -20.64
N GLU A 374 18.26 18.39 -20.43
CA GLU A 374 17.21 18.30 -19.42
C GLU A 374 16.26 17.10 -19.64
N MET A 375 15.97 16.79 -20.90
CA MET A 375 15.16 15.62 -21.24
C MET A 375 15.88 14.30 -20.95
N GLN A 376 17.18 14.19 -21.27
CA GLN A 376 18.00 13.03 -20.96
C GLN A 376 18.06 12.78 -19.44
N GLN A 377 18.31 13.82 -18.67
CA GLN A 377 18.28 13.74 -17.19
C GLN A 377 16.89 13.33 -16.68
N THR A 378 15.81 13.83 -17.28
CA THR A 378 14.44 13.46 -16.92
C THR A 378 14.17 11.98 -17.18
N ILE A 379 14.63 11.44 -18.31
CA ILE A 379 14.48 10.01 -18.63
C ILE A 379 15.25 9.17 -17.61
N VAL A 380 16.52 9.48 -17.36
CA VAL A 380 17.36 8.77 -16.40
C VAL A 380 16.72 8.80 -15.01
N ARG A 381 16.39 9.99 -14.51
CA ARG A 381 15.75 10.15 -13.19
C ARG A 381 14.50 9.28 -13.07
N THR A 382 13.63 9.32 -14.07
CA THR A 382 12.37 8.55 -14.03
C THR A 382 12.62 7.05 -14.03
N VAL A 383 13.51 6.55 -14.88
CA VAL A 383 13.78 5.10 -14.99
C VAL A 383 14.52 4.59 -13.76
N GLU A 384 15.58 5.27 -13.34
CA GLU A 384 16.39 4.89 -12.18
C GLU A 384 15.57 4.96 -10.88
N THR A 385 14.76 6.01 -10.69
CA THR A 385 13.84 6.07 -9.53
C THR A 385 12.88 4.89 -9.53
N ASN A 386 12.27 4.56 -10.68
CA ASN A 386 11.35 3.43 -10.77
C ASN A 386 12.04 2.09 -10.48
N GLN A 387 13.27 1.88 -10.94
CA GLN A 387 14.05 0.68 -10.66
C GLN A 387 14.35 0.56 -9.16
N LYS A 388 14.89 1.63 -8.57
CA LYS A 388 15.20 1.67 -7.13
C LYS A 388 13.97 1.55 -6.24
N GLU A 389 12.83 2.12 -6.62
CA GLU A 389 11.55 1.91 -5.93
C GLU A 389 11.06 0.45 -6.03
N GLN A 390 11.27 -0.23 -7.14
CA GLN A 390 10.95 -1.66 -7.26
C GLN A 390 11.89 -2.52 -6.41
N GLU A 391 13.17 -2.20 -6.38
CA GLU A 391 14.15 -2.87 -5.53
C GLU A 391 13.81 -2.68 -4.04
N LYS A 392 13.60 -1.45 -3.61
CA LYS A 392 13.16 -1.10 -2.26
C LYS A 392 11.90 -1.88 -1.85
N LYS A 393 10.89 -1.90 -2.73
CA LYS A 393 9.66 -2.66 -2.50
C LYS A 393 9.92 -4.15 -2.33
N GLY A 394 10.84 -4.73 -3.08
CA GLY A 394 11.24 -6.13 -2.94
C GLY A 394 11.82 -6.44 -1.56
N TYR A 395 12.67 -5.56 -1.03
CA TYR A 395 13.20 -5.67 0.33
C TYR A 395 12.10 -5.49 1.38
N GLU A 396 11.27 -4.46 1.25
CA GLU A 396 10.15 -4.22 2.16
C GLU A 396 9.16 -5.39 2.21
N ASP A 397 8.85 -6.01 1.07
CA ASP A 397 7.96 -7.17 1.02
C ASP A 397 8.59 -8.38 1.73
N THR A 398 9.91 -8.55 1.64
CA THR A 398 10.64 -9.58 2.39
C THR A 398 10.58 -9.32 3.89
N VAL A 399 10.79 -8.08 4.33
CA VAL A 399 10.66 -7.69 5.75
C VAL A 399 9.24 -7.93 6.25
N ARG A 400 8.21 -7.55 5.47
CA ARG A 400 6.81 -7.81 5.82
C ARG A 400 6.51 -9.29 5.97
N ASP A 401 7.10 -10.16 5.15
CA ASP A 401 6.91 -11.61 5.27
C ASP A 401 7.48 -12.16 6.59
N HIS A 402 8.62 -11.66 7.03
CA HIS A 402 9.19 -12.00 8.33
C HIS A 402 8.34 -11.45 9.48
N LEU A 403 7.90 -10.19 9.41
CA LEU A 403 7.01 -9.59 10.41
C LEU A 403 5.67 -10.34 10.53
N ARG A 404 5.11 -10.86 9.42
CA ARG A 404 3.93 -11.74 9.47
C ARG A 404 4.24 -13.05 10.19
N GLY A 405 5.47 -13.55 10.10
CA GLY A 405 5.92 -14.70 10.88
C GLY A 405 5.84 -14.48 12.38
N PHE A 406 6.11 -13.26 12.85
CA PHE A 406 5.87 -12.86 14.23
C PHE A 406 4.37 -12.64 14.50
N SER A 407 3.70 -11.81 13.72
CA SER A 407 2.33 -11.36 14.01
C SER A 407 1.30 -12.49 14.05
N ARG A 408 1.53 -13.59 13.31
CA ARG A 408 0.70 -14.81 13.43
C ARG A 408 0.68 -15.43 14.81
N THR A 409 1.62 -15.06 15.70
CA THR A 409 1.64 -15.53 17.09
C THR A 409 0.70 -14.75 18.01
N ILE A 410 0.33 -13.53 17.62
CA ILE A 410 -0.49 -12.61 18.41
C ILE A 410 -1.83 -13.24 18.85
N PRO A 411 -2.63 -13.89 17.97
CA PRO A 411 -3.88 -14.51 18.38
C PRO A 411 -3.71 -15.56 19.47
N SER A 412 -2.62 -16.31 19.45
CA SER A 412 -2.30 -17.30 20.50
C SER A 412 -2.06 -16.64 21.85
N PHE A 413 -1.32 -15.53 21.86
CA PHE A 413 -1.11 -14.75 23.09
C PHE A 413 -2.40 -14.10 23.59
N LEU A 414 -3.22 -13.54 22.69
CA LEU A 414 -4.52 -12.97 23.06
C LEU A 414 -5.48 -14.04 23.58
N MET A 415 -5.43 -15.23 23.03
CA MET A 415 -6.24 -16.34 23.53
C MET A 415 -5.81 -16.76 24.94
N ALA A 416 -4.50 -16.79 25.20
CA ALA A 416 -3.92 -17.24 26.46
C ALA A 416 -3.95 -16.19 27.58
N TYR A 417 -3.67 -14.92 27.25
CA TYR A 417 -3.39 -13.84 28.22
C TYR A 417 -4.19 -12.55 27.94
N GLY A 418 -4.91 -12.46 26.82
CA GLY A 418 -5.56 -11.22 26.39
C GLY A 418 -6.83 -10.90 27.17
N ASP A 419 -6.94 -9.65 27.59
CA ASP A 419 -8.13 -9.00 28.13
C ASP A 419 -8.37 -7.63 27.46
N GLU A 420 -9.43 -6.93 27.83
CA GLU A 420 -9.88 -5.67 27.23
C GLU A 420 -8.87 -4.50 27.37
N THR A 421 -7.87 -4.63 28.23
CA THR A 421 -6.85 -3.60 28.51
C THR A 421 -5.64 -3.69 27.59
N VAL A 422 -5.55 -4.74 26.79
CA VAL A 422 -4.39 -5.02 25.93
C VAL A 422 -4.32 -4.05 24.77
N THR A 423 -3.15 -3.43 24.63
CA THR A 423 -2.76 -2.53 23.54
C THR A 423 -1.36 -2.89 23.05
N LEU A 424 -0.92 -2.32 21.93
CA LEU A 424 0.47 -2.49 21.47
C LEU A 424 1.47 -2.04 22.54
N ALA A 425 1.16 -0.96 23.25
CA ALA A 425 2.05 -0.36 24.25
C ALA A 425 2.31 -1.25 25.47
N ASN A 426 1.35 -2.10 25.86
CA ASN A 426 1.48 -3.00 27.01
C ASN A 426 1.52 -4.50 26.64
N PHE A 427 1.52 -4.83 25.35
CA PHE A 427 1.48 -6.22 24.87
C PHE A 427 2.62 -7.08 25.44
N ASP A 428 3.80 -6.49 25.61
CA ASP A 428 4.97 -7.12 26.22
C ASP A 428 4.87 -7.32 27.74
N GLN A 429 3.91 -6.68 28.41
CA GLN A 429 3.77 -6.76 29.88
C GLN A 429 2.84 -7.88 30.32
N ILE A 430 1.95 -8.34 29.44
CA ILE A 430 0.96 -9.37 29.75
C ILE A 430 1.48 -10.80 29.56
N ILE A 431 2.61 -10.97 28.87
CA ILE A 431 3.15 -12.28 28.48
C ILE A 431 4.43 -12.56 29.27
N PRO A 432 4.56 -13.72 29.92
CA PRO A 432 5.82 -14.12 30.57
C PRO A 432 6.96 -14.23 29.55
N ASP A 433 8.13 -13.70 29.89
CA ASP A 433 9.32 -13.63 29.02
C ASP A 433 9.69 -14.97 28.38
N LYS A 434 9.70 -16.03 29.21
CA LYS A 434 9.99 -17.39 28.77
C LYS A 434 9.01 -17.89 27.71
N VAL A 435 7.71 -17.60 27.89
CA VAL A 435 6.66 -18.02 26.96
C VAL A 435 6.76 -17.23 25.67
N PHE A 436 7.03 -15.92 25.77
CA PHE A 436 7.22 -15.06 24.61
C PHE A 436 8.37 -15.56 23.73
N GLN A 437 9.54 -15.81 24.34
CA GLN A 437 10.73 -16.30 23.63
C GLN A 437 10.52 -17.71 23.04
N GLU A 438 9.84 -18.60 23.76
CA GLU A 438 9.54 -19.95 23.26
C GLU A 438 8.67 -19.90 21.98
N VAL A 439 7.69 -19.00 21.92
CA VAL A 439 6.73 -18.90 20.82
C VAL A 439 7.28 -18.10 19.66
N THR A 440 7.98 -16.98 19.90
CA THR A 440 8.40 -16.02 18.88
C THR A 440 9.85 -16.17 18.44
N SER A 441 10.69 -16.85 19.24
CA SER A 441 12.15 -16.97 19.07
C SER A 441 12.94 -15.68 19.32
N ILE A 442 12.29 -14.62 19.85
CA ILE A 442 12.94 -13.37 20.26
C ILE A 442 12.59 -13.02 21.71
N THR A 443 13.37 -12.14 22.34
CA THR A 443 13.09 -11.62 23.67
C THR A 443 12.07 -10.48 23.64
N LEU A 444 11.46 -10.17 24.80
CA LEU A 444 10.61 -8.99 24.94
C LEU A 444 11.37 -7.68 24.70
N GLU A 445 12.65 -7.61 25.04
CA GLU A 445 13.50 -6.46 24.77
C GLU A 445 13.69 -6.25 23.26
N GLN A 446 13.96 -7.32 22.51
CA GLN A 446 14.04 -7.28 21.05
C GLN A 446 12.72 -6.85 20.41
N PHE A 447 11.59 -7.31 20.93
CA PHE A 447 10.28 -6.84 20.47
C PHE A 447 10.07 -5.35 20.73
N ARG A 448 10.42 -4.85 21.93
CA ARG A 448 10.36 -3.41 22.24
C ARG A 448 11.22 -2.60 21.28
N PHE A 449 12.41 -3.10 20.95
CA PHE A 449 13.30 -2.41 20.01
C PHE A 449 12.67 -2.28 18.60
N LEU A 450 11.97 -3.31 18.12
CA LEU A 450 11.23 -3.22 16.85
C LEU A 450 10.01 -2.28 16.96
N ARG A 451 9.33 -2.26 18.09
CA ARG A 451 8.14 -1.47 18.35
C ARG A 451 8.46 0.01 18.57
N ASP A 452 9.39 0.30 19.46
CA ASP A 452 9.63 1.66 19.98
C ASP A 452 10.88 2.31 19.40
N GLY A 453 11.80 1.50 18.85
CA GLY A 453 13.14 1.96 18.48
C GLY A 453 14.05 2.09 19.69
N GLY A 454 15.15 2.80 19.52
CA GLY A 454 16.07 3.09 20.60
C GLY A 454 17.52 3.36 20.14
N PRO A 455 18.40 3.75 21.06
CA PRO A 455 19.80 3.98 20.77
C PRO A 455 20.55 2.66 20.52
N TYR A 456 21.50 2.69 19.64
CA TYR A 456 22.43 1.59 19.38
C TYR A 456 23.83 2.10 19.06
N LEU A 457 24.85 1.27 19.30
CA LEU A 457 26.22 1.58 18.90
C LEU A 457 26.47 1.10 17.48
N ASN A 458 26.67 2.02 16.55
CA ASN A 458 27.08 1.67 15.19
C ASN A 458 28.51 1.15 15.19
N GLN A 459 28.69 -0.13 14.91
CA GLN A 459 30.01 -0.80 14.97
C GLN A 459 30.97 -0.31 13.89
N ALA A 460 30.47 0.24 12.78
CA ALA A 460 31.31 0.75 11.71
C ALA A 460 31.86 2.15 12.02
N THR A 461 31.07 3.02 12.66
CA THR A 461 31.43 4.41 12.97
C THR A 461 31.92 4.58 14.40
N GLY A 462 31.58 3.67 15.32
CA GLY A 462 31.84 3.80 16.76
C GLY A 462 31.00 4.88 17.44
N GLN A 463 29.98 5.40 16.77
CA GLN A 463 29.07 6.43 17.29
C GLN A 463 27.76 5.82 17.77
N GLU A 464 27.12 6.47 18.75
CA GLU A 464 25.77 6.15 19.16
C GLU A 464 24.78 6.74 18.15
N GLU A 465 23.97 5.89 17.55
CA GLU A 465 22.92 6.22 16.60
C GLU A 465 21.56 5.79 17.17
N HIS A 466 20.47 6.18 16.51
CA HIS A 466 19.13 5.88 16.97
C HIS A 466 18.32 5.17 15.87
N PHE A 467 17.83 3.97 16.17
CA PHE A 467 16.87 3.27 15.33
C PHE A 467 15.45 3.79 15.60
N ALA A 468 14.75 4.23 14.58
CA ALA A 468 13.43 4.85 14.72
C ALA A 468 12.33 3.87 15.18
N GLY A 469 12.47 2.57 14.93
CA GLY A 469 11.46 1.57 15.31
C GLY A 469 10.13 1.77 14.59
N HIS A 470 9.05 1.69 15.36
CA HIS A 470 7.66 1.93 14.92
C HIS A 470 7.22 1.08 13.72
N LEU A 471 7.63 -0.20 13.69
CA LEU A 471 7.29 -1.12 12.60
C LEU A 471 5.84 -1.64 12.67
N PHE A 472 5.14 -1.40 13.77
CA PHE A 472 3.75 -1.79 13.97
C PHE A 472 2.84 -0.56 14.03
N ASP A 473 1.68 -0.64 13.40
CA ASP A 473 0.63 0.40 13.49
C ASP A 473 -0.15 0.23 14.81
N PRO A 474 0.00 1.14 15.80
CA PRO A 474 -0.62 0.98 17.11
C PRO A 474 -2.14 1.04 17.04
N VAL A 475 -2.70 1.85 16.16
CA VAL A 475 -4.15 2.03 16.03
C VAL A 475 -4.78 0.77 15.46
N VAL A 476 -4.21 0.23 14.37
CA VAL A 476 -4.71 -1.00 13.76
C VAL A 476 -4.50 -2.19 14.69
N PHE A 477 -3.38 -2.24 15.40
CA PHE A 477 -3.12 -3.29 16.39
C PHE A 477 -4.18 -3.30 17.49
N ASP A 478 -4.40 -2.16 18.14
CA ASP A 478 -5.32 -2.03 19.27
C ASP A 478 -6.77 -2.33 18.87
N ASP A 479 -7.22 -1.82 17.71
CA ASP A 479 -8.55 -2.12 17.18
C ASP A 479 -8.69 -3.61 16.81
N SER A 480 -7.63 -4.25 16.30
CA SER A 480 -7.63 -5.67 15.97
C SER A 480 -7.65 -6.57 17.23
N VAL A 481 -6.97 -6.15 18.30
CA VAL A 481 -7.04 -6.83 19.59
C VAL A 481 -8.48 -6.81 20.12
N LYS A 482 -9.14 -5.64 20.12
CA LYS A 482 -10.54 -5.51 20.54
C LYS A 482 -11.48 -6.38 19.69
N GLU A 483 -11.32 -6.37 18.36
CA GLU A 483 -12.13 -7.19 17.47
C GLU A 483 -11.93 -8.69 17.74
N PHE A 484 -10.69 -9.15 17.95
CA PHE A 484 -10.39 -10.54 18.28
C PHE A 484 -10.99 -10.94 19.64
N LEU A 485 -10.88 -10.11 20.67
CA LEU A 485 -11.44 -10.39 21.99
C LEU A 485 -12.96 -10.43 21.97
N ASN A 486 -13.61 -9.53 21.23
CA ASN A 486 -15.06 -9.58 20.98
C ASN A 486 -15.46 -10.89 20.29
N LEU A 487 -14.70 -11.32 19.31
CA LEU A 487 -14.93 -12.58 18.61
C LEU A 487 -14.71 -13.79 19.55
N LYS A 488 -13.67 -13.75 20.37
CA LYS A 488 -13.40 -14.76 21.42
C LYS A 488 -14.62 -14.94 22.34
N VAL A 489 -15.18 -13.84 22.85
CA VAL A 489 -16.39 -13.87 23.69
C VAL A 489 -17.60 -14.41 22.92
N LYS A 490 -17.80 -13.93 21.70
CA LYS A 490 -18.91 -14.36 20.83
C LYS A 490 -18.84 -15.85 20.52
N LEU A 491 -17.65 -16.43 20.35
CA LEU A 491 -17.44 -17.84 19.99
C LEU A 491 -17.12 -18.73 21.20
N ALA A 492 -17.17 -18.21 22.44
CA ALA A 492 -16.82 -18.96 23.65
C ALA A 492 -17.76 -20.12 23.98
N ASP A 493 -19.04 -20.02 23.62
CA ASP A 493 -20.02 -21.06 23.90
C ASP A 493 -19.98 -22.19 22.87
N TYR A 494 -19.16 -23.20 23.14
CA TYR A 494 -19.03 -24.39 22.30
C TYR A 494 -20.24 -25.34 22.37
N PHE A 495 -21.21 -25.11 23.24
CA PHE A 495 -22.49 -25.83 23.25
C PHE A 495 -23.45 -25.35 22.17
N ASP A 496 -23.24 -24.13 21.64
CA ASP A 496 -24.01 -23.58 20.53
C ASP A 496 -23.55 -24.17 19.18
N GLU A 497 -24.24 -25.24 18.75
CA GLU A 497 -23.95 -25.92 17.48
C GLU A 497 -24.56 -25.23 16.24
N SER A 498 -25.29 -24.13 16.41
CA SER A 498 -25.80 -23.35 15.28
C SER A 498 -24.69 -22.60 14.54
N ARG A 499 -23.53 -22.43 15.19
CA ARG A 499 -22.38 -21.73 14.64
C ARG A 499 -21.43 -22.68 13.92
N THR A 500 -21.08 -22.30 12.71
CA THR A 500 -20.11 -23.02 11.88
C THR A 500 -18.68 -22.60 12.15
N GLU A 501 -18.46 -21.37 12.64
CA GLU A 501 -17.14 -20.78 12.94
C GLU A 501 -16.67 -21.16 14.34
N ASP A 502 -15.35 -21.31 14.48
CA ASP A 502 -14.66 -21.53 15.75
C ASP A 502 -13.56 -20.49 15.93
N ILE A 503 -13.21 -20.13 17.16
CA ILE A 503 -12.13 -19.17 17.44
C ILE A 503 -10.78 -19.67 16.90
N PHE A 504 -10.56 -20.97 16.79
CA PHE A 504 -9.34 -21.56 16.24
C PHE A 504 -9.19 -21.36 14.73
N ASP A 505 -10.26 -21.01 14.00
CA ASP A 505 -10.19 -20.65 12.58
C ASP A 505 -9.41 -19.33 12.37
N TYR A 506 -9.29 -18.52 13.42
CA TYR A 506 -8.60 -17.22 13.45
C TYR A 506 -7.20 -17.29 14.08
N ILE A 507 -6.75 -18.48 14.48
CA ILE A 507 -5.42 -18.73 15.08
C ILE A 507 -4.58 -19.54 14.09
N PRO A 508 -3.65 -18.89 13.34
CA PRO A 508 -2.83 -19.60 12.37
C PRO A 508 -1.96 -20.68 12.99
N PRO A 509 -1.67 -21.77 12.29
CA PRO A 509 -0.72 -22.76 12.74
C PRO A 509 0.68 -22.12 12.87
N GLN A 510 1.37 -22.41 13.99
CA GLN A 510 2.67 -21.82 14.31
C GLN A 510 3.81 -22.76 13.93
N LYS A 511 4.09 -23.72 14.77
CA LYS A 511 5.03 -24.82 14.51
C LYS A 511 4.22 -26.11 14.38
N THR A 512 4.83 -27.16 13.85
CA THR A 512 4.19 -28.45 13.61
C THR A 512 3.42 -29.03 14.79
N ASN A 513 3.85 -28.74 16.02
CA ASN A 513 3.20 -29.20 17.26
C ASN A 513 2.01 -28.32 17.70
N GLN A 514 1.76 -27.19 17.05
CA GLN A 514 0.69 -26.25 17.41
C GLN A 514 -0.43 -26.19 16.34
N ILE A 515 -0.50 -27.20 15.48
CA ILE A 515 -1.62 -27.35 14.55
C ILE A 515 -2.83 -27.88 15.35
N PHE A 516 -3.91 -27.12 15.31
CA PHE A 516 -5.17 -27.52 15.95
C PHE A 516 -5.94 -28.48 15.04
N THR A 517 -6.47 -29.55 15.64
CA THR A 517 -7.29 -30.53 14.92
C THR A 517 -8.63 -29.91 14.57
N PRO A 518 -9.10 -29.96 13.31
CA PRO A 518 -10.40 -29.40 12.94
C PRO A 518 -11.56 -30.04 13.71
N LYS A 519 -12.54 -29.23 14.08
CA LYS A 519 -13.70 -29.63 14.90
C LYS A 519 -14.45 -30.86 14.36
N TRP A 520 -14.60 -30.97 13.03
CA TRP A 520 -15.25 -32.13 12.41
C TRP A 520 -14.47 -33.44 12.60
N VAL A 521 -13.14 -33.37 12.62
CA VAL A 521 -12.27 -34.53 12.88
C VAL A 521 -12.45 -34.98 14.34
N VAL A 522 -12.39 -34.03 15.26
CA VAL A 522 -12.57 -34.28 16.69
C VAL A 522 -13.91 -34.96 16.94
N LYS A 523 -15.01 -34.43 16.36
CA LYS A 523 -16.34 -35.02 16.46
C LYS A 523 -16.36 -36.46 15.98
N LYS A 524 -15.80 -36.73 14.81
CA LYS A 524 -15.73 -38.09 14.23
C LYS A 524 -14.93 -39.05 15.12
N MET A 525 -13.83 -38.59 15.71
CA MET A 525 -13.04 -39.44 16.62
C MET A 525 -13.79 -39.74 17.93
N VAL A 526 -14.52 -38.79 18.47
CA VAL A 526 -15.35 -39.00 19.66
C VAL A 526 -16.57 -39.89 19.33
N ASP A 527 -17.13 -39.80 18.13
CA ASP A 527 -18.17 -40.75 17.62
C ASP A 527 -17.63 -42.20 17.61
N LEU A 528 -16.40 -42.39 17.13
CA LEU A 528 -15.75 -43.71 17.15
C LEU A 528 -15.51 -44.24 18.58
N LEU A 529 -15.10 -43.36 19.49
CA LEU A 529 -14.91 -43.72 20.91
C LEU A 529 -16.21 -44.23 21.53
N GLU A 530 -17.34 -43.56 21.22
CA GLU A 530 -18.66 -43.95 21.69
C GLU A 530 -19.13 -45.28 21.04
N GLN A 531 -18.84 -45.50 19.75
CA GLN A 531 -19.16 -46.76 19.06
C GLN A 531 -18.39 -47.95 19.66
N GLU A 532 -17.12 -47.78 20.00
CA GLU A 532 -16.28 -48.80 20.60
C GLU A 532 -16.59 -49.03 22.10
N ASN A 533 -17.17 -48.01 22.77
CA ASN A 533 -17.50 -48.03 24.19
C ASN A 533 -18.96 -47.58 24.40
N PRO A 534 -19.98 -48.37 24.00
CA PRO A 534 -21.36 -47.96 24.08
C PRO A 534 -21.80 -47.55 25.48
N GLY A 535 -22.40 -46.35 25.58
CA GLY A 535 -22.88 -45.81 26.85
C GLY A 535 -21.78 -45.21 27.74
N CYS A 536 -20.55 -45.02 27.24
CA CYS A 536 -19.47 -44.44 28.05
C CYS A 536 -19.75 -43.01 28.53
N PHE A 537 -20.60 -42.26 27.82
CA PHE A 537 -21.02 -40.90 28.22
C PHE A 537 -22.23 -40.91 29.16
N ASP A 538 -22.83 -42.08 29.42
CA ASP A 538 -23.96 -42.24 30.31
C ASP A 538 -23.56 -42.63 31.77
N ASP A 539 -22.32 -42.93 32.01
CA ASP A 539 -21.80 -43.37 33.30
C ASP A 539 -21.12 -42.21 34.08
N PRO A 540 -21.71 -41.78 35.23
CA PRO A 540 -21.12 -40.71 36.04
C PRO A 540 -19.74 -41.03 36.61
N GLY A 541 -19.37 -42.32 36.70
CA GLY A 541 -18.06 -42.76 37.20
C GLY A 541 -17.00 -42.89 36.10
N LYS A 542 -17.36 -42.78 34.82
CA LYS A 542 -16.43 -42.94 33.71
C LYS A 542 -15.54 -41.72 33.55
N THR A 543 -14.24 -41.94 33.37
CA THR A 543 -13.24 -40.91 33.19
C THR A 543 -12.67 -40.90 31.77
N PHE A 544 -12.27 -39.71 31.30
CA PHE A 544 -11.72 -39.47 29.97
C PHE A 544 -10.44 -38.66 30.10
N LEU A 545 -9.37 -39.09 29.45
CA LEU A 545 -8.09 -38.40 29.45
C LEU A 545 -7.68 -38.03 28.02
N ASP A 546 -7.39 -36.74 27.77
CA ASP A 546 -6.57 -36.30 26.67
C ASP A 546 -5.12 -36.11 27.13
N PRO A 547 -4.22 -37.09 26.84
CA PRO A 547 -2.88 -37.09 27.41
C PRO A 547 -1.93 -36.11 26.71
N TYR A 548 -2.31 -35.53 25.60
CA TYR A 548 -1.50 -34.56 24.85
C TYR A 548 -2.39 -33.50 24.21
N MET A 549 -3.10 -32.79 25.06
CA MET A 549 -4.09 -31.80 24.68
C MET A 549 -3.44 -30.60 24.02
N LYS A 550 -4.03 -30.12 22.90
CA LYS A 550 -3.62 -28.89 22.23
C LYS A 550 -4.64 -27.77 22.47
N SER A 551 -5.71 -27.72 21.64
CA SER A 551 -6.75 -26.70 21.75
C SER A 551 -7.76 -26.93 22.86
N GLY A 552 -7.87 -28.16 23.37
CA GLY A 552 -8.95 -28.58 24.26
C GLY A 552 -10.22 -29.02 23.54
N LEU A 553 -10.25 -29.08 22.22
CA LEU A 553 -11.42 -29.47 21.43
C LEU A 553 -11.92 -30.90 21.74
N TYR A 554 -11.03 -31.85 22.02
CA TYR A 554 -11.45 -33.19 22.46
C TYR A 554 -12.16 -33.14 23.81
N ILE A 555 -11.61 -32.39 24.74
CA ILE A 555 -12.23 -32.21 26.09
C ILE A 555 -13.60 -31.56 25.92
N THR A 556 -13.74 -30.48 25.16
CA THR A 556 -15.04 -29.82 25.00
C THR A 556 -16.08 -30.68 24.26
N GLU A 557 -15.67 -31.52 23.30
CA GLU A 557 -16.59 -32.48 22.68
C GLU A 557 -17.04 -33.56 23.64
N ILE A 558 -16.15 -34.09 24.46
CA ILE A 558 -16.50 -35.06 25.54
C ILE A 558 -17.43 -34.40 26.55
N VAL A 559 -17.11 -33.19 27.03
CA VAL A 559 -17.96 -32.42 27.96
C VAL A 559 -19.37 -32.23 27.39
N LYS A 560 -19.51 -31.90 26.10
CA LYS A 560 -20.83 -31.78 25.45
C LYS A 560 -21.63 -33.07 25.49
N ARG A 561 -20.99 -34.22 25.21
CA ARG A 561 -21.63 -35.54 25.25
C ARG A 561 -22.11 -35.90 26.65
N LEU A 562 -21.23 -35.80 27.65
CA LEU A 562 -21.55 -36.01 29.05
C LEU A 562 -22.68 -35.09 29.51
N TYR A 563 -22.60 -33.81 29.24
CA TYR A 563 -23.59 -32.82 29.65
C TYR A 563 -24.99 -33.07 29.04
N ARG A 564 -25.04 -33.57 27.80
CA ARG A 564 -26.30 -33.89 27.07
C ARG A 564 -26.89 -35.27 27.40
N SER A 565 -26.10 -36.15 28.02
CA SER A 565 -26.56 -37.48 28.35
C SER A 565 -27.79 -37.43 29.25
N GLU A 566 -28.79 -38.24 28.95
CA GLU A 566 -30.02 -38.30 29.72
C GLU A 566 -29.78 -38.90 31.12
N LYS A 567 -28.92 -39.90 31.21
CA LYS A 567 -28.54 -40.49 32.53
C LYS A 567 -27.75 -39.50 33.39
N MET A 568 -26.88 -38.71 32.78
CA MET A 568 -26.19 -37.65 33.51
C MET A 568 -27.13 -36.54 33.98
N ARG A 569 -28.18 -36.18 33.19
CA ARG A 569 -29.22 -35.24 33.62
C ARG A 569 -30.05 -35.80 34.78
N GLN A 570 -30.33 -37.11 34.79
CA GLN A 570 -31.05 -37.76 35.89
C GLN A 570 -30.18 -37.81 37.17
N ALA A 571 -28.89 -38.11 37.05
CA ALA A 571 -27.94 -38.13 38.17
C ALA A 571 -27.66 -36.73 38.74
N PHE A 572 -27.55 -35.72 37.88
CA PHE A 572 -27.28 -34.31 38.20
C PHE A 572 -28.27 -33.40 37.48
N PRO A 573 -29.51 -33.23 38.05
CA PRO A 573 -30.55 -32.42 37.42
C PRO A 573 -30.19 -30.93 37.25
N ASP A 574 -29.42 -30.38 38.20
CA ASP A 574 -28.92 -29.02 38.12
C ASP A 574 -27.77 -28.93 37.11
N ASP A 575 -27.86 -27.98 36.20
CA ASP A 575 -26.92 -27.79 35.10
C ASP A 575 -25.49 -27.45 35.62
N ASN A 576 -25.39 -26.62 36.66
CA ASN A 576 -24.10 -26.23 37.22
C ASN A 576 -23.45 -27.38 37.98
N ALA A 577 -24.22 -28.07 38.82
CA ALA A 577 -23.73 -29.26 39.55
C ALA A 577 -23.27 -30.35 38.56
N ARG A 578 -23.96 -30.50 37.41
CA ARG A 578 -23.56 -31.46 36.36
C ARG A 578 -22.23 -31.05 35.73
N LEU A 579 -22.04 -29.78 35.37
CA LEU A 579 -20.78 -29.28 34.83
C LEU A 579 -19.63 -29.40 35.87
N GLU A 580 -19.87 -29.02 37.11
CA GLU A 580 -18.88 -29.18 38.20
C GLU A 580 -18.44 -30.63 38.34
N HIS A 581 -19.40 -31.60 38.35
CA HIS A 581 -19.06 -33.02 38.40
C HIS A 581 -18.21 -33.46 37.20
N ILE A 582 -18.60 -33.06 35.98
CA ILE A 582 -17.88 -33.42 34.76
C ILE A 582 -16.42 -32.93 34.83
N PHE A 583 -16.20 -31.69 35.19
CA PHE A 583 -14.84 -31.11 35.23
C PHE A 583 -14.02 -31.60 36.44
N ALA A 584 -14.65 -31.82 37.57
CA ALA A 584 -13.96 -32.24 38.77
C ALA A 584 -13.71 -33.76 38.85
N LYS A 585 -14.42 -34.60 38.07
CA LYS A 585 -14.36 -36.05 38.23
C LYS A 585 -14.22 -36.85 36.93
N GLN A 586 -14.61 -36.31 35.80
CA GLN A 586 -14.71 -37.12 34.58
C GLN A 586 -13.70 -36.76 33.49
N VAL A 587 -13.33 -35.48 33.33
CA VAL A 587 -12.46 -35.04 32.22
C VAL A 587 -11.08 -34.62 32.72
N TYR A 588 -10.05 -35.16 32.07
CA TYR A 588 -8.64 -34.95 32.38
C TYR A 588 -7.91 -34.54 31.13
N GLY A 589 -7.05 -33.53 31.22
CA GLY A 589 -6.27 -33.05 30.07
C GLY A 589 -4.89 -32.59 30.44
N LEU A 590 -3.90 -32.91 29.60
CA LEU A 590 -2.50 -32.54 29.81
C LEU A 590 -1.98 -31.75 28.58
N ALA A 591 -1.57 -30.52 28.83
CA ALA A 591 -1.02 -29.63 27.80
C ALA A 591 0.51 -29.60 27.91
N PRO A 592 1.25 -29.74 26.78
CA PRO A 592 2.70 -29.89 26.80
C PRO A 592 3.45 -28.61 27.18
N THR A 593 2.91 -27.44 26.88
CA THR A 593 3.57 -26.14 27.14
C THR A 593 2.62 -25.17 27.85
N GLU A 594 3.17 -24.15 28.47
CA GLU A 594 2.37 -23.16 29.21
C GLU A 594 1.40 -22.43 28.30
N ILE A 595 1.84 -22.01 27.11
CA ILE A 595 0.95 -21.31 26.16
C ILE A 595 -0.24 -22.19 25.74
N ILE A 596 0.00 -23.46 25.45
CA ILE A 596 -1.05 -24.43 25.08
C ILE A 596 -2.01 -24.66 26.23
N TYR A 597 -1.47 -24.80 27.45
CA TYR A 597 -2.29 -24.91 28.66
C TYR A 597 -3.22 -23.70 28.83
N ARG A 598 -2.68 -22.49 28.70
CA ARG A 598 -3.46 -21.25 28.84
C ARG A 598 -4.52 -21.11 27.77
N ILE A 599 -4.19 -21.41 26.50
CA ILE A 599 -5.16 -21.42 25.39
C ILE A 599 -6.29 -22.40 25.66
N ALA A 600 -5.95 -23.64 26.06
CA ALA A 600 -6.94 -24.67 26.31
C ALA A 600 -7.84 -24.33 27.51
N ILE A 601 -7.30 -23.86 28.62
CA ILE A 601 -8.10 -23.39 29.77
C ILE A 601 -9.02 -22.25 29.37
N SER A 602 -8.50 -21.25 28.65
CA SER A 602 -9.30 -20.10 28.18
C SER A 602 -10.44 -20.52 27.27
N TYR A 603 -10.26 -21.58 26.47
CA TYR A 603 -11.31 -22.13 25.61
C TYR A 603 -12.30 -23.03 26.36
N ILE A 604 -11.79 -23.98 27.12
CA ILE A 604 -12.61 -25.00 27.83
C ILE A 604 -13.52 -24.36 28.88
N LEU A 605 -13.03 -23.34 29.60
CA LEU A 605 -13.77 -22.65 30.68
C LEU A 605 -14.21 -21.23 30.28
N GLY A 606 -14.04 -20.82 29.04
CA GLY A 606 -14.32 -19.45 28.56
C GLY A 606 -15.81 -19.13 28.36
N PHE A 607 -16.70 -20.11 28.38
CA PHE A 607 -18.15 -19.88 28.29
C PHE A 607 -18.75 -19.39 29.62
N ALA A 608 -19.89 -18.72 29.59
CA ALA A 608 -20.46 -18.01 30.75
C ALA A 608 -20.62 -18.88 32.00
N LYS A 609 -21.11 -20.12 31.87
CA LYS A 609 -21.22 -21.07 33.00
C LYS A 609 -19.86 -21.64 33.41
N GLY A 610 -18.85 -21.65 32.55
CA GLY A 610 -17.50 -22.16 32.82
C GLY A 610 -16.71 -21.30 33.79
N HIS A 611 -17.01 -20.02 33.88
CA HIS A 611 -16.33 -19.08 34.78
C HIS A 611 -16.53 -19.41 36.29
N GLY A 612 -17.59 -20.15 36.64
CA GLY A 612 -17.85 -20.62 38.00
C GLY A 612 -17.12 -21.93 38.39
N ILE A 613 -16.49 -22.60 37.43
CA ILE A 613 -15.84 -23.89 37.63
C ILE A 613 -14.42 -23.66 38.16
N THR A 614 -14.19 -24.02 39.41
CA THR A 614 -12.88 -23.90 40.07
C THR A 614 -12.15 -25.23 40.21
N ALA A 615 -12.88 -26.36 40.29
CA ALA A 615 -12.32 -27.70 40.37
C ALA A 615 -12.27 -28.37 39.00
N HIS A 616 -11.08 -28.60 38.47
CA HIS A 616 -10.88 -29.28 37.19
C HIS A 616 -9.55 -30.04 37.15
N HIS A 617 -9.42 -31.01 36.25
CA HIS A 617 -8.22 -31.81 36.06
C HIS A 617 -7.50 -31.48 34.73
N ILE A 618 -7.46 -30.22 34.36
CA ILE A 618 -6.63 -29.76 33.26
C ILE A 618 -5.30 -29.26 33.83
N ARG A 619 -4.17 -29.82 33.37
CA ARG A 619 -2.84 -29.55 33.93
C ARG A 619 -1.83 -29.33 32.80
N GLN A 620 -0.70 -28.69 33.15
CA GLN A 620 0.43 -28.56 32.24
C GLN A 620 1.41 -29.72 32.49
N ALA A 621 1.66 -30.55 31.48
CA ALA A 621 2.71 -31.57 31.51
C ALA A 621 3.01 -32.06 30.07
N ASP A 622 4.29 -32.25 29.75
CA ASP A 622 4.71 -32.88 28.49
C ASP A 622 4.78 -34.42 28.69
N THR A 623 3.72 -35.08 28.25
CA THR A 623 3.58 -36.52 28.37
C THR A 623 4.43 -37.31 27.40
N LEU A 624 4.98 -36.70 26.34
CA LEU A 624 5.91 -37.39 25.45
C LEU A 624 7.19 -37.83 26.18
N GLU A 625 7.66 -37.04 27.11
CA GLU A 625 8.79 -37.37 27.98
C GLU A 625 8.48 -38.61 28.84
N PHE A 626 7.26 -38.64 29.42
CA PHE A 626 6.82 -39.76 30.26
C PHE A 626 6.65 -41.07 29.45
N ALA A 627 6.12 -40.93 28.23
CA ALA A 627 5.96 -42.07 27.31
C ALA A 627 7.32 -42.64 26.88
N LYS A 628 8.27 -41.78 26.53
CA LYS A 628 9.64 -42.20 26.17
C LYS A 628 10.37 -42.88 27.31
N ALA A 629 10.16 -42.40 28.53
CA ALA A 629 10.76 -42.95 29.75
C ALA A 629 10.03 -44.21 30.29
N GLY A 630 8.87 -44.58 29.73
CA GLY A 630 8.05 -45.69 30.21
C GLY A 630 7.46 -45.47 31.61
N THR A 631 7.28 -44.20 32.03
CA THR A 631 6.84 -43.83 33.38
C THR A 631 5.44 -43.22 33.42
N MET A 632 4.68 -43.36 32.35
CA MET A 632 3.40 -42.66 32.14
C MET A 632 2.42 -42.82 33.31
N GLU A 633 2.09 -44.05 33.72
CA GLU A 633 1.14 -44.30 34.79
C GLU A 633 1.57 -43.63 36.12
N ARG A 634 2.82 -43.83 36.48
CA ARG A 634 3.38 -43.28 37.70
C ARG A 634 3.32 -41.73 37.73
N GLU A 635 3.63 -41.11 36.62
CA GLU A 635 3.64 -39.64 36.56
C GLU A 635 2.21 -39.08 36.46
N LEU A 636 1.28 -39.76 35.78
CA LEU A 636 -0.15 -39.39 35.79
C LEU A 636 -0.73 -39.48 37.21
N ASP A 637 -0.43 -40.56 37.96
CA ASP A 637 -0.85 -40.70 39.36
C ASP A 637 -0.36 -39.56 40.26
N LYS A 638 0.86 -39.06 40.03
CA LYS A 638 1.39 -37.93 40.78
C LYS A 638 0.71 -36.61 40.42
N ILE A 639 0.45 -36.39 39.11
CA ILE A 639 -0.14 -35.13 38.61
C ILE A 639 -1.60 -34.99 39.05
N PHE A 640 -2.34 -36.10 39.13
CA PHE A 640 -3.77 -36.10 39.42
C PHE A 640 -4.12 -36.61 40.84
N ARG A 641 -3.11 -36.92 41.69
CA ARG A 641 -3.34 -37.12 43.13
C ARG A 641 -3.70 -35.76 43.74
N ASP A 642 -4.96 -35.63 44.13
CA ASP A 642 -5.43 -34.56 45.03
C ASP A 642 -5.03 -34.80 46.46
#